data_fe3117b8e96f272f229c8080f4fd9ff7
#
_entry.id   fe3117b8e96f272f229c8080f4fd9ff7
#
_cell.length_a   1.000
_cell.length_b   1.000
_cell.length_c   1.000
_cell.angle_alpha   90.00
_cell.angle_beta   90.00
_cell.angle_gamma   90.00
#
_symmetry.space_group_name_H-M   'P 1'
#
loop_
_entity.id
_entity.type
_entity.pdbx_description
1 polymer ?
#
loop_
_entity_poly.entity_id
_entity_poly.type
_entity_poly.pdbx_seq_one_letter_code
_entity_poly.pdbx_strand_id
1 'polypeptide(L)'
;FYTDADGLMKTPEKLPLGRYLIEELQGPEGYYNDPAYSVEFEIKSDRVWQVVGNATNDMDEYIVTEKYCNHETLGQLTIRKLGNVLTDYQDGQFIYTQDNLAGAVYEIHAAADIATPDRQGTYWYKDGDLVATVTTGTEGQVDEVKFSPTRTQATYDFLKITHDGTKGEVTVTLPLGKYTITEVQAPYGFVLTQQSYTVEFGWDNQKNDIVLAKTIVSHEQDGDKECSYSIVNVKDASNAHKNGQTLVFENARVLPTPEKPGDKVSKIGVGIYKQDREALTYLAGAVYELYTVDDIFSADGTKLLDAGTKLGTSSATNESGFTWFDVDVPIRGEYYIDPAGPRSTSHENSGRYRIVEITAPAGYLLDSTPVDVEFTYEGQQIAWQIVDGTNTNLRTSVDISKQDITNGKELPGAKLEIRDADGKLIEDWTSAKTPHTVRGLELDKEYTLIEKRAPETYAEAENIVFKLVQIGNEQENEVYVKTGDTWEKLDDTTVVMQDAPVLDIDKVDAGGTLLPGATLTIRDEDKSVIDTWVTDSNTHHVPISEDGIHLSDGKTEHIYTLTEDAAPAGYEVASSVQFKVELVDETVCLYLRTDEKADWERADKRLITMVDKATPHHEDTPEPTPAPTPAPTPAPTPVQTPAPTSTPAPQLTIPQTGDTFPVALLVVVVFGSIAAIGVLTYKRRKSEADTEEDDQ
;
A
#
# COMPACT_ATOMS: atom_id res chain seq x y z
N PHE A 1 57.43 56.93 -4.91
CA PHE A 1 58.22 56.32 -3.85
C PHE A 1 57.62 55.03 -3.44
N TYR A 2 58.41 54.12 -2.87
CA TYR A 2 57.93 52.80 -2.36
C TYR A 2 58.37 52.64 -0.91
N THR A 3 57.56 52.01 -0.11
CA THR A 3 57.98 51.58 1.22
C THR A 3 58.92 50.37 1.10
N ASP A 4 59.90 50.26 2.02
CA ASP A 4 60.77 49.09 2.16
C ASP A 4 60.10 47.94 2.89
N ALA A 5 60.82 46.87 3.20
CA ALA A 5 60.32 45.70 3.89
C ALA A 5 59.83 45.98 5.33
N ASP A 6 60.31 47.08 5.93
CA ASP A 6 59.89 47.53 7.26
C ASP A 6 58.69 48.51 7.21
N GLY A 7 58.15 48.74 6.02
CA GLY A 7 57.04 49.67 5.78
C GLY A 7 57.48 51.15 5.80
N LEU A 8 58.77 51.42 5.73
CA LEU A 8 59.33 52.78 5.80
C LEU A 8 59.60 53.29 4.40
N MET A 9 59.19 54.52 4.13
CA MET A 9 59.54 55.26 2.94
C MET A 9 60.31 56.57 3.38
N LYS A 10 61.42 56.82 2.78
CA LYS A 10 62.14 58.11 2.91
C LYS A 10 62.16 58.82 1.59
N THR A 11 61.91 60.11 1.62
CA THR A 11 62.17 60.96 0.41
C THR A 11 63.62 60.90 0.04
N PRO A 12 64.03 60.66 -1.22
CA PRO A 12 65.39 60.51 -1.63
C PRO A 12 66.12 61.86 -1.61
N GLU A 13 65.42 62.96 -1.67
CA GLU A 13 65.95 64.34 -1.65
C GLU A 13 65.39 65.10 -0.45
N LYS A 14 66.14 66.05 0.04
CA LYS A 14 65.68 66.96 1.10
C LYS A 14 64.56 67.84 0.55
N LEU A 15 63.41 67.83 1.23
CA LEU A 15 62.32 68.72 0.86
C LEU A 15 62.55 70.15 1.41
N PRO A 16 62.27 71.22 0.63
CA PRO A 16 62.23 72.55 1.12
C PRO A 16 61.22 72.76 2.26
N LEU A 17 61.33 73.90 2.96
CA LEU A 17 60.28 74.29 3.91
C LEU A 17 58.97 74.52 3.16
N GLY A 18 57.87 73.95 3.68
CA GLY A 18 56.60 74.06 3.02
C GLY A 18 55.59 73.02 3.50
N ARG A 19 54.40 73.05 2.93
CA ARG A 19 53.35 72.10 3.16
C ARG A 19 53.36 71.03 2.09
N TYR A 20 53.21 69.81 2.50
CA TYR A 20 53.23 68.59 1.67
C TYR A 20 52.03 67.71 1.93
N LEU A 21 51.60 67.03 0.90
CA LEU A 21 50.56 66.02 0.93
C LEU A 21 51.19 64.70 0.51
N ILE A 22 51.00 63.68 1.29
CA ILE A 22 51.29 62.29 0.92
C ILE A 22 49.98 61.58 0.58
N GLU A 23 49.95 61.09 -0.63
CA GLU A 23 48.84 60.21 -1.12
C GLU A 23 49.44 58.86 -1.48
N GLU A 24 48.81 57.79 -1.03
CA GLU A 24 49.14 56.43 -1.45
C GLU A 24 48.50 56.16 -2.81
N LEU A 25 49.30 55.84 -3.81
CA LEU A 25 48.86 55.56 -5.17
C LEU A 25 48.49 54.08 -5.32
N GLN A 26 49.12 53.21 -4.52
CA GLN A 26 48.91 51.78 -4.52
C GLN A 26 49.23 51.19 -3.13
N GLY A 27 48.29 50.57 -2.49
CA GLY A 27 48.46 49.82 -1.25
C GLY A 27 49.28 48.54 -1.45
N PRO A 28 49.80 47.94 -0.36
CA PRO A 28 50.37 46.60 -0.38
C PRO A 28 49.34 45.58 -0.77
N GLU A 29 49.79 44.44 -1.29
CA GLU A 29 48.88 43.31 -1.63
C GLU A 29 48.08 42.85 -0.40
N GLY A 30 46.76 42.74 -0.55
CA GLY A 30 45.84 42.39 0.52
C GLY A 30 45.35 43.56 1.36
N TYR A 31 45.80 44.79 1.06
CA TYR A 31 45.34 45.99 1.76
C TYR A 31 44.59 46.92 0.83
N TYR A 32 43.59 47.58 1.39
CA TYR A 32 42.79 48.56 0.70
C TYR A 32 43.48 49.92 0.77
N ASN A 33 43.61 50.54 -0.40
CA ASN A 33 44.07 51.96 -0.54
C ASN A 33 42.79 52.84 -0.55
N ASP A 34 42.56 53.59 0.51
CA ASP A 34 41.52 54.62 0.54
C ASP A 34 41.98 55.90 -0.21
N PRO A 35 41.43 56.14 -1.40
CA PRO A 35 41.82 57.31 -2.19
C PRO A 35 41.39 58.64 -1.56
N ALA A 36 40.52 58.59 -0.54
CA ALA A 36 40.14 59.78 0.21
C ALA A 36 41.11 60.12 1.39
N TYR A 37 42.00 59.15 1.71
CA TYR A 37 42.92 59.32 2.81
C TYR A 37 44.27 59.90 2.32
N SER A 38 44.61 61.04 2.85
CA SER A 38 45.88 61.67 2.58
C SER A 38 46.46 62.25 3.88
N VAL A 39 47.79 62.32 3.94
CA VAL A 39 48.47 62.87 5.12
C VAL A 39 49.11 64.21 4.73
N GLU A 40 48.61 65.26 5.37
CA GLU A 40 49.24 66.59 5.24
C GLU A 40 50.24 66.77 6.36
N PHE A 41 51.44 67.27 6.00
CA PHE A 41 52.42 67.63 6.98
C PHE A 41 53.17 68.96 6.53
N GLU A 42 53.77 69.62 7.48
CA GLU A 42 54.44 70.88 7.23
C GLU A 42 55.88 70.85 7.77
N ILE A 43 56.87 71.18 6.90
CA ILE A 43 58.22 71.30 7.28
C ILE A 43 58.46 72.77 7.59
N LYS A 44 58.83 73.11 8.86
CA LYS A 44 59.05 74.45 9.37
C LYS A 44 60.49 74.60 9.91
N SER A 45 61.07 75.82 9.77
CA SER A 45 62.38 76.08 10.21
C SER A 45 62.63 76.05 11.73
N ASP A 46 61.54 76.08 12.50
CA ASP A 46 61.63 76.38 13.93
C ASP A 46 61.21 75.18 14.86
N ARG A 47 60.99 74.01 14.32
CA ARG A 47 60.45 73.03 15.22
C ARG A 47 60.33 71.60 14.87
N VAL A 48 60.54 70.83 15.72
CA VAL A 48 60.29 69.40 16.00
C VAL A 48 61.30 68.48 15.37
N TRP A 49 62.22 68.13 16.21
CA TRP A 49 63.22 67.11 15.99
C TRP A 49 62.70 65.75 16.45
N GLN A 50 62.52 64.81 15.52
CA GLN A 50 62.47 63.38 15.87
C GLN A 50 63.76 62.73 15.35
N VAL A 51 64.58 62.24 16.27
CA VAL A 51 65.76 61.46 15.93
C VAL A 51 65.28 60.00 15.77
N VAL A 52 65.26 59.49 14.57
CA VAL A 52 64.97 58.09 14.30
C VAL A 52 66.31 57.35 14.06
N GLY A 53 66.64 56.47 15.01
CA GLY A 53 67.86 55.62 14.94
C GLY A 53 69.21 56.37 15.24
N ASN A 54 70.31 55.58 15.25
CA ASN A 54 71.69 56.09 15.50
C ASN A 54 72.18 57.00 14.40
N ALA A 55 71.65 58.20 14.31
CA ALA A 55 72.14 59.23 13.42
C ALA A 55 73.40 59.77 13.98
N THR A 56 74.53 59.38 13.47
CA THR A 56 75.78 60.03 13.68
C THR A 56 75.79 61.32 12.87
N ASN A 57 75.50 62.42 13.58
CA ASN A 57 76.01 63.76 13.29
C ASN A 57 75.84 64.38 11.89
N ASP A 58 74.62 64.66 11.50
CA ASP A 58 74.39 65.84 10.71
C ASP A 58 73.24 66.64 11.32
N MET A 59 73.53 67.69 12.05
CA MET A 59 72.57 68.50 12.82
C MET A 59 71.61 69.33 11.94
N ASP A 60 71.61 69.06 10.65
CA ASP A 60 70.81 69.79 9.67
C ASP A 60 69.70 68.98 9.00
N GLU A 61 69.44 67.70 9.46
CA GLU A 61 68.37 66.88 8.93
C GLU A 61 67.17 66.88 9.84
N TYR A 62 66.07 67.37 9.32
CA TYR A 62 64.79 67.30 9.94
C TYR A 62 64.00 66.08 9.37
N ILE A 63 63.58 65.15 10.19
CA ILE A 63 62.73 64.01 9.79
C ILE A 63 61.35 64.22 10.38
N VAL A 64 60.35 64.36 9.52
CA VAL A 64 58.99 64.31 9.86
C VAL A 64 58.55 62.88 9.61
N THR A 65 58.05 62.17 10.67
CA THR A 65 57.56 60.82 10.53
C THR A 65 56.03 60.83 10.69
N GLU A 66 55.37 60.47 9.63
CA GLU A 66 53.94 60.32 9.61
C GLU A 66 53.59 58.81 9.43
N LYS A 67 52.53 58.41 10.04
CA LYS A 67 52.03 56.98 9.98
C LYS A 67 50.86 56.93 9.06
N TYR A 68 50.99 56.12 8.04
CA TYR A 68 49.90 55.78 7.13
C TYR A 68 49.42 54.34 7.44
N CYS A 69 48.14 54.16 7.59
CA CYS A 69 47.55 52.84 7.97
C CYS A 69 46.55 52.39 6.89
N ASN A 70 46.78 51.20 6.33
CA ASN A 70 45.88 50.58 5.43
C ASN A 70 44.98 49.57 6.17
N HIS A 71 43.79 49.34 5.64
CA HIS A 71 42.87 48.35 6.14
C HIS A 71 43.03 47.08 5.30
N GLU A 72 42.95 45.91 5.96
CA GLU A 72 42.96 44.62 5.30
C GLU A 72 41.71 44.47 4.42
N THR A 73 41.91 43.92 3.23
CA THR A 73 40.83 43.61 2.29
C THR A 73 40.26 42.26 2.57
N LEU A 74 38.91 42.16 2.61
CA LEU A 74 38.18 40.96 2.97
C LEU A 74 37.27 40.54 1.84
N GLY A 75 37.08 39.22 1.70
CA GLY A 75 36.05 38.63 0.87
C GLY A 75 34.72 38.53 1.61
N GLN A 76 33.61 38.64 0.89
CA GLN A 76 32.27 38.43 1.41
C GLN A 76 31.60 37.27 0.68
N LEU A 77 31.20 36.24 1.41
CA LEU A 77 30.50 35.08 0.90
C LEU A 77 29.09 35.08 1.43
N THR A 78 28.09 35.11 0.52
CA THR A 78 26.69 34.87 0.86
C THR A 78 26.30 33.45 0.43
N ILE A 79 25.75 32.71 1.34
CA ILE A 79 25.18 31.37 1.10
C ILE A 79 23.66 31.51 1.10
N ARG A 80 23.03 31.08 0.02
CA ARG A 80 21.56 31.03 -0.15
C ARG A 80 21.12 29.58 -0.30
N LYS A 81 20.09 29.21 0.43
CA LYS A 81 19.47 27.88 0.39
C LYS A 81 18.09 27.93 -0.25
N LEU A 82 17.86 27.06 -1.25
CA LEU A 82 16.57 26.92 -1.93
C LEU A 82 16.01 25.50 -1.77
N GLY A 83 14.70 25.39 -1.88
CA GLY A 83 13.97 24.12 -2.00
C GLY A 83 12.48 24.34 -2.21
N ASN A 84 11.75 23.26 -2.50
CA ASN A 84 10.32 23.33 -2.79
C ASN A 84 9.50 23.28 -1.51
N VAL A 85 8.69 24.29 -1.24
CA VAL A 85 7.78 24.39 -0.09
C VAL A 85 6.33 24.34 -0.55
N LEU A 86 5.44 23.85 0.32
CA LEU A 86 4.01 23.80 0.05
C LEU A 86 3.41 25.20 -0.02
N THR A 87 2.76 25.53 -1.14
CA THR A 87 2.19 26.87 -1.38
C THR A 87 0.69 26.87 -1.66
N ASP A 88 0.14 25.80 -2.24
CA ASP A 88 -1.26 25.77 -2.65
C ASP A 88 -1.82 24.34 -2.75
N TYR A 89 -3.14 24.21 -2.96
CA TYR A 89 -3.81 22.95 -3.28
C TYR A 89 -4.79 23.19 -4.44
N GLN A 90 -4.55 22.58 -5.59
CA GLN A 90 -5.36 22.74 -6.79
C GLN A 90 -5.57 21.39 -7.48
N ASP A 91 -6.77 21.17 -8.03
CA ASP A 91 -7.13 19.98 -8.81
C ASP A 91 -6.81 18.63 -8.13
N GLY A 92 -6.94 18.58 -6.80
CA GLY A 92 -6.67 17.38 -6.02
C GLY A 92 -5.18 17.14 -5.71
N GLN A 93 -4.31 18.10 -6.01
CA GLN A 93 -2.87 18.00 -5.79
C GLN A 93 -2.33 19.14 -4.94
N PHE A 94 -1.38 18.84 -4.07
CA PHE A 94 -0.60 19.82 -3.34
C PHE A 94 0.46 20.42 -4.28
N ILE A 95 0.55 21.75 -4.28
CA ILE A 95 1.46 22.52 -5.15
C ILE A 95 2.64 22.97 -4.32
N TYR A 96 3.83 22.62 -4.80
CA TYR A 96 5.10 23.00 -4.20
C TYR A 96 5.83 23.95 -5.14
N THR A 97 6.32 25.07 -4.60
CA THR A 97 7.11 26.06 -5.36
C THR A 97 8.44 26.30 -4.70
N GLN A 98 9.44 26.68 -5.49
CA GLN A 98 10.77 27.00 -4.98
C GLN A 98 10.75 28.26 -4.13
N ASP A 99 11.32 28.16 -2.92
CA ASP A 99 11.49 29.29 -1.98
C ASP A 99 12.81 29.15 -1.22
N ASN A 100 13.20 30.22 -0.53
CA ASN A 100 14.36 30.26 0.32
C ASN A 100 14.13 29.44 1.61
N LEU A 101 15.13 28.65 2.01
CA LEU A 101 15.05 27.76 3.16
C LEU A 101 15.96 28.19 4.31
N ALA A 102 15.39 28.42 5.47
CA ALA A 102 16.12 28.64 6.72
C ALA A 102 16.56 27.33 7.37
N GLY A 103 17.64 27.35 8.17
CA GLY A 103 18.06 26.22 9.00
C GLY A 103 19.02 25.23 8.34
N ALA A 104 19.50 25.47 7.12
CA ALA A 104 20.61 24.72 6.54
C ALA A 104 21.91 25.10 7.26
N VAL A 105 22.72 24.11 7.63
CA VAL A 105 24.01 24.32 8.30
C VAL A 105 25.16 23.98 7.36
N TYR A 106 26.10 24.90 7.29
CA TYR A 106 27.32 24.77 6.47
C TYR A 106 28.57 24.86 7.32
N GLU A 107 29.57 24.06 6.97
CA GLU A 107 30.94 24.22 7.43
C GLU A 107 31.78 24.84 6.33
N ILE A 108 32.61 25.85 6.71
CA ILE A 108 33.56 26.53 5.85
C ILE A 108 34.94 26.14 6.34
N HIS A 109 35.70 25.47 5.51
CA HIS A 109 37.07 25.05 5.79
C HIS A 109 38.06 25.79 4.91
N ALA A 110 39.26 26.06 5.42
CA ALA A 110 40.38 26.54 4.61
C ALA A 110 40.80 25.43 3.63
N ALA A 111 40.85 25.74 2.33
CA ALA A 111 41.26 24.81 1.27
C ALA A 111 42.70 25.02 0.81
N ALA A 112 43.43 25.79 1.56
CA ALA A 112 44.88 26.02 1.47
C ALA A 112 45.33 26.78 2.72
N ASP A 113 46.63 26.88 2.96
CA ASP A 113 47.17 27.76 3.98
C ASP A 113 46.82 29.23 3.67
N ILE A 114 46.13 29.92 4.59
CA ILE A 114 45.71 31.31 4.46
C ILE A 114 46.63 32.16 5.31
N ALA A 115 47.58 32.82 4.66
CA ALA A 115 48.56 33.67 5.33
C ALA A 115 47.95 35.01 5.77
N THR A 116 48.55 35.61 6.81
CA THR A 116 48.28 37.03 7.15
C THR A 116 48.81 37.94 6.06
N PRO A 117 48.14 39.09 5.77
CA PRO A 117 48.55 39.98 4.68
C PRO A 117 49.92 40.61 4.89
N ASP A 118 50.39 40.71 6.15
CA ASP A 118 51.70 41.23 6.52
C ASP A 118 52.87 40.34 6.04
N ARG A 119 52.58 39.13 5.55
CA ARG A 119 53.54 38.13 5.04
C ARG A 119 54.71 37.82 5.97
N GLN A 120 54.50 38.00 7.27
CA GLN A 120 55.50 37.72 8.31
C GLN A 120 55.60 36.21 8.66
N GLY A 121 55.09 35.34 7.81
CA GLY A 121 55.07 33.87 8.02
C GLY A 121 54.03 33.39 9.04
N THR A 122 53.08 34.25 9.38
CA THR A 122 51.92 33.90 10.19
C THR A 122 50.75 33.52 9.28
N TYR A 123 49.82 32.75 9.84
CA TYR A 123 48.68 32.24 9.11
C TYR A 123 47.42 32.48 9.90
N TRP A 124 46.37 32.91 9.20
CA TRP A 124 45.02 32.94 9.74
C TRP A 124 44.50 31.50 9.98
N TYR A 125 44.63 30.65 8.95
CA TYR A 125 44.20 29.26 8.95
C TYR A 125 45.21 28.39 8.19
N LYS A 126 45.28 27.11 8.58
CA LYS A 126 46.01 26.08 7.83
C LYS A 126 45.04 25.32 6.92
N ASP A 127 45.56 24.67 5.90
CA ASP A 127 44.79 23.79 5.03
C ASP A 127 44.02 22.77 5.85
N GLY A 128 42.73 22.65 5.61
CA GLY A 128 41.77 21.79 6.33
C GLY A 128 41.17 22.38 7.63
N ASP A 129 41.68 23.53 8.13
CA ASP A 129 41.12 24.14 9.35
C ASP A 129 39.66 24.55 9.16
N LEU A 130 38.80 24.24 10.17
CA LEU A 130 37.44 24.79 10.23
C LEU A 130 37.50 26.30 10.50
N VAL A 131 36.95 27.05 9.59
CA VAL A 131 36.92 28.53 9.64
C VAL A 131 35.64 29.01 10.32
N ALA A 132 34.49 28.47 9.90
CA ALA A 132 33.19 28.83 10.46
C ALA A 132 32.17 27.75 10.24
N THR A 133 31.21 27.67 11.18
CA THR A 133 29.93 26.96 10.98
C THR A 133 28.84 28.02 10.91
N VAL A 134 28.02 27.97 9.85
CA VAL A 134 27.00 28.99 9.59
C VAL A 134 25.66 28.33 9.31
N THR A 135 24.56 29.01 9.66
CA THR A 135 23.19 28.53 9.45
C THR A 135 22.43 29.58 8.64
N THR A 136 21.65 29.14 7.64
CA THR A 136 20.80 30.07 6.87
C THR A 136 19.68 30.61 7.74
N GLY A 137 19.47 31.92 7.66
CA GLY A 137 18.61 32.67 8.57
C GLY A 137 17.11 32.52 8.29
N THR A 138 16.31 32.81 9.31
CA THR A 138 14.85 32.95 9.19
C THR A 138 14.50 34.33 8.60
N GLU A 139 13.27 34.47 8.10
CA GLU A 139 12.77 35.75 7.62
C GLU A 139 12.81 36.82 8.74
N GLY A 140 13.29 37.99 8.42
CA GLY A 140 13.40 39.10 9.38
C GLY A 140 14.54 38.98 10.41
N GLN A 141 15.31 37.87 10.39
CA GLN A 141 16.48 37.75 11.26
C GLN A 141 17.58 38.75 10.83
N VAL A 142 17.87 39.68 11.69
CA VAL A 142 18.93 40.68 11.49
C VAL A 142 19.88 40.62 12.68
N ASP A 143 21.02 39.99 12.48
CA ASP A 143 22.07 39.89 13.49
C ASP A 143 23.47 39.88 12.83
N GLU A 144 24.45 40.15 13.64
CA GLU A 144 25.86 40.07 13.29
C GLU A 144 26.60 39.39 14.45
N VAL A 145 27.19 38.23 14.14
CA VAL A 145 28.02 37.50 15.11
C VAL A 145 29.48 37.67 14.69
N LYS A 146 30.30 38.24 15.56
CA LYS A 146 31.73 38.25 15.40
C LYS A 146 32.30 36.92 15.85
N PHE A 147 33.09 36.25 15.00
CA PHE A 147 33.77 35.03 15.41
C PHE A 147 35.28 35.26 15.40
N SER A 148 35.93 34.71 16.42
CA SER A 148 37.38 34.70 16.50
C SER A 148 37.88 33.31 16.14
N PRO A 149 38.87 33.17 15.24
CA PRO A 149 39.58 31.92 15.11
C PRO A 149 40.22 31.59 16.46
N THR A 150 40.42 30.31 16.73
CA THR A 150 40.96 29.75 17.99
C THR A 150 42.27 30.34 18.49
N ARG A 151 42.83 31.32 17.80
CA ARG A 151 43.98 32.12 18.24
C ARG A 151 43.51 33.33 19.01
N THR A 152 43.83 33.34 20.28
CA THR A 152 43.72 34.46 21.20
C THR A 152 44.10 35.76 20.55
N GLN A 153 43.15 36.63 20.16
CA GLN A 153 43.30 38.07 20.28
C GLN A 153 42.19 38.93 19.69
N ALA A 154 41.99 40.05 20.31
CA ALA A 154 41.11 41.17 20.06
C ALA A 154 41.28 41.89 18.69
N THR A 155 41.98 41.30 17.73
CA THR A 155 42.34 41.94 16.44
C THR A 155 41.50 41.48 15.26
N TYR A 156 40.50 40.59 15.45
CA TYR A 156 39.74 40.02 14.34
C TYR A 156 38.28 40.45 14.30
N ASP A 157 38.00 41.67 14.67
CA ASP A 157 36.62 42.24 14.66
C ASP A 157 35.99 42.30 13.27
N PHE A 158 36.74 41.96 12.22
CA PHE A 158 36.29 41.97 10.84
C PHE A 158 35.69 40.61 10.39
N LEU A 159 36.02 39.49 11.07
CA LEU A 159 35.42 38.22 10.76
C LEU A 159 34.03 38.16 11.38
N LYS A 160 33.01 38.02 10.56
CA LYS A 160 31.63 38.07 11.00
C LYS A 160 30.70 37.25 10.15
N ILE A 161 29.68 36.72 10.81
CA ILE A 161 28.53 36.12 10.22
C ILE A 161 27.38 37.13 10.34
N THR A 162 26.68 37.36 9.24
CA THR A 162 25.59 38.37 9.20
C THR A 162 24.36 37.79 8.57
N HIS A 163 23.20 38.02 9.24
CA HIS A 163 21.87 37.87 8.67
C HIS A 163 21.29 39.26 8.42
N ASP A 164 20.80 39.53 7.22
CA ASP A 164 20.28 40.83 6.82
C ASP A 164 18.77 40.95 6.76
N GLY A 165 18.06 39.91 7.24
CA GLY A 165 16.60 39.79 7.21
C GLY A 165 16.09 38.94 6.05
N THR A 166 16.94 38.53 5.12
CA THR A 166 16.55 37.65 4.01
C THR A 166 16.48 36.21 4.46
N LYS A 167 15.29 35.60 4.35
CA LYS A 167 15.06 34.15 4.63
C LYS A 167 16.00 33.30 3.77
N GLY A 168 16.60 32.28 4.37
CA GLY A 168 17.45 31.33 3.66
C GLY A 168 18.81 31.82 3.26
N GLU A 169 19.24 32.99 3.74
CA GLU A 169 20.58 33.54 3.47
C GLU A 169 21.43 33.69 4.74
N VAL A 170 22.74 33.60 4.57
CA VAL A 170 23.75 33.94 5.56
C VAL A 170 24.97 34.46 4.85
N THR A 171 25.55 35.56 5.34
CA THR A 171 26.75 36.20 4.77
C THR A 171 27.90 36.06 5.75
N VAL A 172 29.08 35.67 5.24
CA VAL A 172 30.30 35.50 6.01
C VAL A 172 31.39 36.43 5.40
N THR A 173 32.07 37.17 6.26
CA THR A 173 33.22 37.96 5.88
C THR A 173 34.49 37.18 6.22
N LEU A 174 35.38 37.00 5.23
CA LEU A 174 36.56 36.13 5.29
C LEU A 174 37.80 36.83 4.79
N PRO A 175 39.03 36.50 5.29
CA PRO A 175 40.28 36.89 4.70
C PRO A 175 40.39 36.46 3.23
N LEU A 176 41.31 37.08 2.49
CA LEU A 176 41.65 36.57 1.16
C LEU A 176 42.25 35.17 1.27
N GLY A 177 41.78 34.24 0.44
CA GLY A 177 42.21 32.84 0.49
C GLY A 177 41.22 31.91 -0.18
N LYS A 178 41.49 30.63 -0.05
CA LYS A 178 40.70 29.54 -0.66
C LYS A 178 39.94 28.77 0.40
N TYR A 179 38.65 28.53 0.17
CA TYR A 179 37.73 27.92 1.12
C TYR A 179 36.90 26.81 0.47
N THR A 180 36.62 25.76 1.23
CA THR A 180 35.64 24.74 0.87
C THR A 180 34.41 24.94 1.74
N ILE A 181 33.23 24.95 1.11
CA ILE A 181 31.91 25.10 1.75
C ILE A 181 31.13 23.83 1.56
N THR A 182 30.74 23.18 2.66
CA THR A 182 30.02 21.92 2.64
C THR A 182 28.74 22.03 3.47
N GLU A 183 27.60 21.60 2.93
CA GLU A 183 26.39 21.48 3.71
C GLU A 183 26.49 20.23 4.61
N VAL A 184 26.36 20.42 5.93
CA VAL A 184 26.43 19.34 6.92
C VAL A 184 25.06 19.01 7.52
N GLN A 185 24.10 19.93 7.40
CA GLN A 185 22.73 19.71 7.82
C GLN A 185 21.77 20.38 6.85
N ALA A 186 20.86 19.59 6.27
CA ALA A 186 19.74 20.09 5.47
C ALA A 186 18.63 20.67 6.37
N PRO A 187 17.80 21.59 5.86
CA PRO A 187 16.56 21.97 6.53
C PRO A 187 15.63 20.76 6.77
N TYR A 188 14.78 20.85 7.77
CA TYR A 188 13.81 19.81 8.08
C TYR A 188 12.91 19.49 6.87
N GLY A 189 12.72 18.19 6.57
CA GLY A 189 11.93 17.73 5.43
C GLY A 189 12.71 17.67 4.10
N PHE A 190 13.99 18.00 4.10
CA PHE A 190 14.83 18.01 2.91
C PHE A 190 15.98 16.99 2.99
N VAL A 191 16.43 16.55 1.82
CA VAL A 191 17.55 15.63 1.67
C VAL A 191 18.85 16.41 1.68
N LEU A 192 19.83 15.97 2.46
CA LEU A 192 21.16 16.56 2.47
C LEU A 192 21.85 16.31 1.12
N THR A 193 22.37 17.39 0.51
CA THR A 193 23.28 17.28 -0.63
C THR A 193 24.71 17.18 -0.14
N GLN A 194 25.44 16.14 -0.57
CA GLN A 194 26.86 15.96 -0.22
C GLN A 194 27.79 16.76 -1.14
N GLN A 195 27.35 17.91 -1.62
CA GLN A 195 28.15 18.75 -2.50
C GLN A 195 29.04 19.73 -1.70
N SER A 196 30.31 19.81 -2.10
CA SER A 196 31.24 20.78 -1.59
C SER A 196 31.61 21.76 -2.68
N TYR A 197 31.68 23.06 -2.34
CA TYR A 197 32.06 24.12 -3.24
C TYR A 197 33.35 24.73 -2.78
N THR A 198 34.25 25.05 -3.73
CA THR A 198 35.50 25.77 -3.45
C THR A 198 35.40 27.19 -3.99
N VAL A 199 35.66 28.15 -3.13
CA VAL A 199 35.68 29.57 -3.43
C VAL A 199 37.05 30.13 -3.12
N GLU A 200 37.58 30.99 -3.96
CA GLU A 200 38.86 31.67 -3.76
C GLU A 200 38.69 33.19 -3.90
N PHE A 201 39.08 33.92 -2.87
CA PHE A 201 39.20 35.36 -2.88
C PHE A 201 40.68 35.72 -3.10
N GLY A 202 40.98 36.30 -4.25
CA GLY A 202 42.32 36.75 -4.62
C GLY A 202 42.40 38.25 -4.70
N TRP A 203 43.63 38.76 -4.85
CA TRP A 203 43.92 40.16 -5.01
C TRP A 203 44.33 40.48 -6.45
N ASP A 204 43.76 41.55 -7.06
CA ASP A 204 44.19 42.06 -8.38
C ASP A 204 45.04 43.31 -8.23
N ASN A 205 46.35 43.14 -8.33
CA ASN A 205 47.35 44.26 -8.26
C ASN A 205 47.10 45.32 -9.30
N GLN A 206 46.46 45.03 -10.44
CA GLN A 206 46.27 45.99 -11.51
C GLN A 206 45.05 46.88 -11.30
N LYS A 207 44.08 46.40 -10.58
CA LYS A 207 42.83 47.13 -10.37
C LYS A 207 42.65 47.63 -8.94
N ASN A 208 43.62 47.33 -8.07
CA ASN A 208 43.49 47.60 -6.63
C ASN A 208 42.12 47.10 -6.07
N ASP A 209 41.73 45.86 -6.43
CA ASP A 209 40.42 45.32 -6.17
C ASP A 209 40.52 43.81 -5.86
N ILE A 210 39.52 43.28 -5.21
CA ILE A 210 39.38 41.84 -4.99
C ILE A 210 38.88 41.20 -6.26
N VAL A 211 39.55 40.15 -6.72
CA VAL A 211 39.10 39.33 -7.83
C VAL A 211 38.79 37.93 -7.32
N LEU A 212 37.62 37.45 -7.63
CA LEU A 212 37.33 36.03 -7.51
C LEU A 212 38.08 35.28 -8.61
N ALA A 213 39.08 34.52 -8.23
CA ALA A 213 39.94 33.87 -9.20
C ALA A 213 39.31 32.61 -9.82
N LYS A 214 38.56 31.82 -9.07
CA LYS A 214 37.94 30.60 -9.60
C LYS A 214 36.97 29.96 -8.60
N THR A 215 35.79 29.55 -9.08
CA THR A 215 34.94 28.63 -8.36
C THR A 215 35.07 27.26 -9.00
N ILE A 216 35.47 26.26 -8.22
CA ILE A 216 35.56 24.87 -8.65
C ILE A 216 34.46 24.12 -7.92
N VAL A 217 33.54 23.51 -8.68
CA VAL A 217 32.53 22.57 -8.14
C VAL A 217 33.13 21.18 -8.20
N SER A 218 33.34 20.55 -7.06
CA SER A 218 33.66 19.12 -7.00
C SER A 218 32.38 18.35 -6.83
N HIS A 219 32.02 17.52 -7.82
CA HIS A 219 30.96 16.56 -7.70
C HIS A 219 31.55 15.28 -7.08
N GLU A 220 31.19 14.95 -5.84
CA GLU A 220 31.24 13.55 -5.42
C GLU A 220 29.96 12.88 -5.91
N GLN A 221 30.15 11.82 -6.70
CA GLN A 221 29.08 11.09 -7.35
C GLN A 221 28.25 10.35 -6.33
N ASP A 222 27.00 10.72 -6.19
CA ASP A 222 25.94 9.77 -5.95
C ASP A 222 24.70 10.18 -6.75
N GLY A 223 24.48 9.43 -7.82
CA GLY A 223 23.29 9.29 -8.65
C GLY A 223 22.43 10.52 -8.93
N ASP A 224 22.45 10.99 -10.16
CA ASP A 224 21.36 11.64 -10.92
C ASP A 224 20.55 12.80 -10.29
N LYS A 225 21.10 13.56 -9.36
CA LYS A 225 20.45 14.78 -8.84
C LYS A 225 21.27 16.01 -9.24
N GLU A 226 20.76 16.73 -10.22
CA GLU A 226 21.28 18.06 -10.57
C GLU A 226 20.93 19.04 -9.45
N CYS A 227 21.92 19.53 -8.71
CA CYS A 227 21.78 20.73 -7.90
C CYS A 227 22.17 21.92 -8.74
N SER A 228 21.24 22.83 -8.97
CA SER A 228 21.52 24.07 -9.64
C SER A 228 22.23 25.04 -8.68
N TYR A 229 23.27 25.70 -9.15
CA TYR A 229 23.94 26.79 -8.44
C TYR A 229 24.10 27.99 -9.36
N SER A 230 24.02 29.17 -8.78
CA SER A 230 24.39 30.41 -9.48
C SER A 230 25.37 31.21 -8.64
N ILE A 231 26.35 31.78 -9.29
CA ILE A 231 27.28 32.72 -8.68
C ILE A 231 26.87 34.12 -9.12
N VAL A 232 26.48 34.93 -8.15
CA VAL A 232 26.11 36.32 -8.41
C VAL A 232 27.20 37.23 -7.82
N ASN A 233 27.89 37.97 -8.67
CA ASN A 233 28.83 39.00 -8.23
C ASN A 233 28.03 40.22 -7.77
N VAL A 234 28.03 40.50 -6.48
CA VAL A 234 27.43 41.71 -5.93
C VAL A 234 28.52 42.73 -5.69
N LYS A 235 28.56 43.79 -6.49
CA LYS A 235 29.37 44.99 -6.18
C LYS A 235 28.49 45.91 -5.33
N ASP A 236 28.89 46.08 -4.08
CA ASP A 236 28.31 47.11 -3.24
C ASP A 236 29.05 48.43 -3.51
N ALA A 237 28.34 49.37 -4.14
CA ALA A 237 28.89 50.69 -4.48
C ALA A 237 29.22 51.52 -3.23
N SER A 238 28.74 51.18 -2.05
CA SER A 238 29.02 51.89 -0.79
C SER A 238 30.23 51.33 -0.02
N ASN A 239 30.71 50.13 -0.42
CA ASN A 239 31.86 49.45 0.17
C ASN A 239 32.77 48.90 -0.94
N ALA A 240 33.53 49.80 -1.57
CA ALA A 240 34.44 49.46 -2.69
C ALA A 240 35.49 48.38 -2.35
N HIS A 241 35.63 48.00 -1.08
CA HIS A 241 36.60 47.04 -0.57
C HIS A 241 36.01 45.63 -0.37
N LYS A 242 34.72 45.42 -0.66
CA LYS A 242 34.08 44.16 -0.47
C LYS A 242 33.47 43.64 -1.78
N ASN A 243 34.11 42.66 -2.38
CA ASN A 243 33.45 41.89 -3.44
C ASN A 243 32.67 40.74 -2.80
N GLY A 244 31.35 40.81 -2.94
CA GLY A 244 30.44 39.76 -2.47
C GLY A 244 30.26 38.68 -3.53
N GLN A 245 30.15 37.46 -3.08
CA GLN A 245 29.75 36.29 -3.86
C GLN A 245 28.57 35.60 -3.21
N THR A 246 27.62 35.15 -4.02
CA THR A 246 26.50 34.36 -3.55
C THR A 246 26.60 32.94 -4.14
N LEU A 247 26.64 31.93 -3.28
CA LEU A 247 26.48 30.55 -3.63
C LEU A 247 25.05 30.14 -3.35
N VAL A 248 24.40 29.56 -4.35
CA VAL A 248 23.02 29.03 -4.24
C VAL A 248 23.06 27.52 -4.17
N PHE A 249 22.49 26.97 -3.12
CA PHE A 249 22.33 25.53 -2.91
C PHE A 249 20.85 25.17 -3.00
N GLU A 250 20.53 24.06 -3.65
CA GLU A 250 19.17 23.55 -3.77
C GLU A 250 19.09 22.12 -3.20
N ASN A 251 18.12 21.86 -2.31
CA ASN A 251 17.85 20.53 -1.80
C ASN A 251 16.51 20.00 -2.30
N ALA A 252 16.49 18.70 -2.59
CA ALA A 252 15.26 17.99 -2.87
C ALA A 252 14.46 17.77 -1.57
N ARG A 253 13.14 17.93 -1.64
CA ARG A 253 12.22 17.58 -0.57
C ARG A 253 12.17 16.05 -0.41
N VAL A 254 12.01 15.56 0.82
CA VAL A 254 11.68 14.15 1.06
C VAL A 254 10.29 13.87 0.50
N LEU A 255 10.14 12.77 -0.23
CA LEU A 255 8.89 12.41 -0.89
C LEU A 255 8.21 11.22 -0.21
N PRO A 256 6.86 11.20 -0.09
CA PRO A 256 6.13 10.01 0.32
C PRO A 256 6.14 8.99 -0.81
N THR A 257 6.38 7.73 -0.47
CA THR A 257 6.28 6.63 -1.44
C THR A 257 5.66 5.41 -0.79
N PRO A 258 4.62 4.82 -1.40
CA PRO A 258 4.18 3.49 -1.01
C PRO A 258 5.17 2.49 -1.60
N GLU A 259 5.76 1.64 -0.77
CA GLU A 259 6.68 0.59 -1.22
C GLU A 259 6.00 -0.77 -1.21
N LYS A 260 6.02 -1.44 -2.36
CA LYS A 260 5.59 -2.81 -2.48
C LYS A 260 6.79 -3.74 -2.34
N PRO A 261 6.75 -4.75 -1.46
CA PRO A 261 7.82 -5.73 -1.37
C PRO A 261 8.12 -6.37 -2.74
N GLY A 262 9.35 -6.14 -3.25
CA GLY A 262 9.84 -6.71 -4.49
C GLY A 262 9.67 -5.88 -5.76
N ASP A 263 8.98 -4.75 -5.75
CA ASP A 263 8.91 -3.82 -6.88
C ASP A 263 9.91 -2.67 -6.73
N LYS A 264 10.71 -2.44 -7.78
CA LYS A 264 11.66 -1.32 -7.84
C LYS A 264 11.04 0.02 -8.27
N VAL A 265 9.73 0.08 -8.45
CA VAL A 265 9.06 1.29 -8.95
C VAL A 265 8.51 2.05 -7.76
N SER A 266 9.24 3.07 -7.34
CA SER A 266 8.74 4.07 -6.39
C SER A 266 7.57 4.82 -7.01
N LYS A 267 6.47 4.91 -6.29
CA LYS A 267 5.31 5.73 -6.60
C LYS A 267 5.25 6.87 -5.61
N ILE A 268 4.89 8.07 -6.05
CA ILE A 268 4.64 9.19 -5.12
C ILE A 268 3.21 9.05 -4.60
N GLY A 269 3.05 9.03 -3.28
CA GLY A 269 1.74 9.00 -2.65
C GLY A 269 1.64 8.13 -1.41
N VAL A 270 0.41 7.78 -1.04
CA VAL A 270 0.06 6.95 0.11
C VAL A 270 -0.48 5.62 -0.37
N GLY A 271 -0.07 4.52 0.23
CA GLY A 271 -0.49 3.16 -0.16
C GLY A 271 -1.29 2.43 0.91
N ILE A 272 -1.92 1.32 0.52
CA ILE A 272 -2.58 0.39 1.44
C ILE A 272 -2.55 -1.04 0.93
N TYR A 273 -2.35 -1.97 1.85
CA TYR A 273 -2.44 -3.40 1.63
C TYR A 273 -3.77 -3.95 2.13
N LYS A 274 -4.36 -4.83 1.33
CA LYS A 274 -5.57 -5.57 1.67
C LYS A 274 -5.28 -7.03 1.92
N GLN A 275 -5.74 -7.57 3.05
CA GLN A 275 -5.56 -8.96 3.43
C GLN A 275 -6.87 -9.61 3.91
N ASP A 276 -6.95 -10.93 3.72
CA ASP A 276 -7.91 -11.78 4.42
C ASP A 276 -7.59 -11.79 5.92
N ARG A 277 -8.57 -11.53 6.77
CA ARG A 277 -8.37 -11.42 8.23
C ARG A 277 -7.95 -12.75 8.87
N GLU A 278 -8.43 -13.87 8.34
CA GLU A 278 -8.16 -15.21 8.89
C GLU A 278 -6.90 -15.85 8.25
N ALA A 279 -6.82 -15.80 6.92
CA ALA A 279 -5.75 -16.46 6.16
C ALA A 279 -4.50 -15.59 6.00
N LEU A 280 -4.58 -14.27 6.25
CA LEU A 280 -3.53 -13.28 6.05
C LEU A 280 -2.98 -13.26 4.61
N THR A 281 -3.77 -13.73 3.64
CA THR A 281 -3.44 -13.68 2.22
C THR A 281 -3.85 -12.35 1.62
N TYR A 282 -3.13 -11.89 0.62
CA TYR A 282 -3.44 -10.65 -0.07
C TYR A 282 -4.69 -10.75 -0.94
N LEU A 283 -5.47 -9.66 -1.01
CA LEU A 283 -6.77 -9.63 -1.70
C LEU A 283 -6.81 -8.52 -2.75
N ALA A 284 -7.21 -8.88 -3.98
CA ALA A 284 -7.50 -7.94 -5.04
C ALA A 284 -8.96 -7.45 -4.98
N GLY A 285 -9.24 -6.24 -5.48
CA GLY A 285 -10.59 -5.72 -5.70
C GLY A 285 -11.09 -4.72 -4.68
N ALA A 286 -10.38 -4.45 -3.58
CA ALA A 286 -10.75 -3.42 -2.61
C ALA A 286 -10.49 -2.01 -3.15
N VAL A 287 -11.38 -1.04 -2.86
CA VAL A 287 -11.26 0.38 -3.23
C VAL A 287 -11.36 1.24 -1.98
N TYR A 288 -10.52 2.28 -1.93
CA TYR A 288 -10.39 3.15 -0.76
C TYR A 288 -10.52 4.63 -1.12
N GLU A 289 -10.84 5.42 -0.10
CA GLU A 289 -10.75 6.88 -0.11
C GLU A 289 -9.71 7.36 0.89
N LEU A 290 -8.97 8.42 0.52
CA LEU A 290 -7.96 9.08 1.35
C LEU A 290 -8.49 10.42 1.83
N TYR A 291 -8.28 10.71 3.12
CA TYR A 291 -8.72 11.95 3.78
C TYR A 291 -7.59 12.58 4.59
N THR A 292 -7.66 13.90 4.79
CA THR A 292 -6.86 14.58 5.81
C THR A 292 -7.40 14.23 7.20
N VAL A 293 -6.52 14.05 8.19
CA VAL A 293 -6.95 13.89 9.59
C VAL A 293 -7.10 15.27 10.25
N ASP A 294 -6.18 16.18 9.94
CA ASP A 294 -6.12 17.54 10.49
C ASP A 294 -6.16 18.57 9.36
N ASP A 295 -6.32 19.86 9.73
CA ASP A 295 -6.18 20.98 8.79
C ASP A 295 -4.79 20.99 8.14
N ILE A 296 -4.72 21.36 6.87
CA ILE A 296 -3.47 21.48 6.12
C ILE A 296 -3.15 22.94 5.84
N PHE A 297 -1.90 23.33 6.09
CA PHE A 297 -1.39 24.69 5.93
C PHE A 297 -0.24 24.74 4.92
N SER A 298 -0.16 25.85 4.19
CA SER A 298 0.99 26.20 3.34
C SER A 298 2.17 26.70 4.19
N ALA A 299 3.34 26.84 3.55
CA ALA A 299 4.56 27.32 4.20
C ALA A 299 4.45 28.75 4.78
N ASP A 300 3.51 29.57 4.30
CA ASP A 300 3.23 30.91 4.82
C ASP A 300 2.16 30.92 5.92
N GLY A 301 1.64 29.76 6.31
CA GLY A 301 0.61 29.59 7.33
C GLY A 301 -0.84 29.78 6.86
N THR A 302 -1.06 29.90 5.55
CA THR A 302 -2.41 29.94 4.99
C THR A 302 -3.04 28.55 5.07
N LYS A 303 -4.26 28.45 5.60
CA LYS A 303 -5.00 27.19 5.61
C LYS A 303 -5.45 26.82 4.21
N LEU A 304 -5.03 25.66 3.72
CA LEU A 304 -5.35 25.12 2.40
C LEU A 304 -6.57 24.19 2.45
N LEU A 305 -6.63 23.31 3.44
CA LEU A 305 -7.71 22.32 3.58
C LEU A 305 -8.17 22.19 5.03
N ASP A 306 -9.47 21.91 5.22
CA ASP A 306 -10.04 21.53 6.50
C ASP A 306 -9.77 20.04 6.81
N ALA A 307 -9.72 19.71 8.10
CA ALA A 307 -9.70 18.32 8.58
C ALA A 307 -10.88 17.52 8.01
N GLY A 308 -10.64 16.26 7.65
CA GLY A 308 -11.64 15.39 7.03
C GLY A 308 -11.90 15.65 5.55
N THR A 309 -11.07 16.45 4.88
CA THR A 309 -11.19 16.68 3.44
C THR A 309 -10.73 15.44 2.66
N LYS A 310 -11.55 14.97 1.71
CA LYS A 310 -11.19 13.89 0.79
C LYS A 310 -10.13 14.35 -0.19
N LEU A 311 -9.02 13.61 -0.25
CA LEU A 311 -7.90 13.86 -1.17
C LEU A 311 -7.99 13.06 -2.47
N GLY A 312 -8.58 11.85 -2.41
CA GLY A 312 -8.69 11.01 -3.60
C GLY A 312 -9.38 9.67 -3.36
N THR A 313 -9.58 8.94 -4.45
CA THR A 313 -10.06 7.55 -4.44
C THR A 313 -9.04 6.69 -5.15
N SER A 314 -8.68 5.54 -4.56
CA SER A 314 -7.72 4.61 -5.17
C SER A 314 -8.33 3.85 -6.35
N SER A 315 -7.49 3.24 -7.18
CA SER A 315 -7.90 2.09 -7.99
C SER A 315 -8.15 0.88 -7.10
N ALA A 316 -8.76 -0.18 -7.66
CA ALA A 316 -8.90 -1.44 -6.93
C ALA A 316 -7.51 -2.04 -6.60
N THR A 317 -7.41 -2.71 -5.44
CA THR A 317 -6.20 -3.47 -5.08
C THR A 317 -5.90 -4.53 -6.13
N ASN A 318 -4.63 -4.72 -6.43
CA ASN A 318 -4.13 -5.71 -7.39
C ASN A 318 -3.99 -7.10 -6.74
N GLU A 319 -3.49 -8.09 -7.50
CA GLU A 319 -3.25 -9.47 -7.04
C GLU A 319 -2.30 -9.58 -5.84
N SER A 320 -1.48 -8.55 -5.58
CA SER A 320 -0.63 -8.46 -4.40
C SER A 320 -1.33 -7.74 -3.24
N GLY A 321 -2.63 -7.50 -3.34
CA GLY A 321 -3.43 -6.79 -2.34
C GLY A 321 -3.10 -5.32 -2.19
N PHE A 322 -2.35 -4.73 -3.11
CA PHE A 322 -1.83 -3.38 -2.98
C PHE A 322 -2.55 -2.39 -3.91
N THR A 323 -2.83 -1.19 -3.37
CA THR A 323 -3.21 0.00 -4.14
C THR A 323 -2.60 1.26 -3.50
N TRP A 324 -2.67 2.40 -4.19
CA TRP A 324 -2.08 3.65 -3.75
C TRP A 324 -2.88 4.85 -4.26
N PHE A 325 -2.64 6.02 -3.63
CA PHE A 325 -3.19 7.30 -4.02
C PHE A 325 -2.07 8.15 -4.59
N ASP A 326 -2.24 8.66 -5.80
CA ASP A 326 -1.26 9.51 -6.49
C ASP A 326 -1.37 10.96 -5.99
N VAL A 327 -0.97 11.18 -4.73
CA VAL A 327 -1.00 12.48 -4.06
C VAL A 327 0.30 12.68 -3.29
N ASP A 328 1.03 13.74 -3.60
CA ASP A 328 2.25 14.13 -2.90
C ASP A 328 1.88 14.89 -1.62
N VAL A 329 1.60 14.15 -0.57
CA VAL A 329 1.07 14.69 0.70
C VAL A 329 2.12 15.41 1.55
N PRO A 330 1.74 16.48 2.30
CA PRO A 330 2.62 17.15 3.24
C PRO A 330 3.13 16.26 4.37
N ILE A 331 4.39 16.47 4.73
CA ILE A 331 5.07 15.78 5.83
C ILE A 331 4.72 16.41 7.19
N ARG A 332 4.86 15.63 8.27
CA ARG A 332 4.77 16.15 9.63
C ARG A 332 5.83 17.21 9.90
N GLY A 333 5.44 18.34 10.52
CA GLY A 333 6.34 19.44 10.85
C GLY A 333 6.66 20.36 9.67
N GLU A 334 6.07 20.13 8.49
CA GLU A 334 6.06 21.10 7.41
C GLU A 334 5.12 22.25 7.82
N TYR A 335 5.68 23.41 8.16
CA TYR A 335 4.93 24.47 8.82
C TYR A 335 5.51 25.85 8.52
N TYR A 336 4.70 26.86 8.82
CA TYR A 336 5.09 28.25 8.86
C TYR A 336 5.92 28.57 10.10
N ILE A 337 7.09 29.14 9.93
CA ILE A 337 7.87 29.72 11.01
C ILE A 337 7.51 31.20 11.10
N ASP A 338 6.79 31.61 12.16
CA ASP A 338 6.58 33.03 12.43
C ASP A 338 7.94 33.69 12.73
N PRO A 339 8.43 34.61 11.90
CA PRO A 339 9.73 35.26 12.11
C PRO A 339 9.76 36.14 13.38
N ALA A 340 8.59 36.49 13.93
CA ALA A 340 8.45 37.39 15.07
C ALA A 340 8.19 36.68 16.41
N GLY A 341 8.08 35.33 16.46
CA GLY A 341 7.65 34.64 17.65
C GLY A 341 8.26 33.27 17.90
N PRO A 342 8.04 32.69 19.09
CA PRO A 342 8.35 31.29 19.34
C PRO A 342 7.50 30.42 18.40
N ARG A 343 8.05 29.29 17.94
CA ARG A 343 7.37 28.32 17.05
C ARG A 343 5.90 28.18 17.42
N SER A 344 5.01 28.72 16.59
CA SER A 344 3.59 28.53 16.77
C SER A 344 3.24 27.14 16.23
N THR A 345 2.91 26.21 17.12
CA THR A 345 2.45 24.86 16.76
C THR A 345 1.07 24.85 16.10
N SER A 346 0.42 26.01 15.99
CA SER A 346 -0.94 26.12 15.44
C SER A 346 -1.04 25.97 13.92
N HIS A 347 0.07 25.94 13.21
CA HIS A 347 0.13 25.85 11.73
C HIS A 347 1.04 24.71 11.26
N GLU A 348 1.37 23.77 12.13
CA GLU A 348 2.17 22.61 11.82
C GLU A 348 1.29 21.54 11.17
N ASN A 349 1.68 21.04 10.00
CA ASN A 349 1.05 19.89 9.38
C ASN A 349 1.35 18.64 10.20
N SER A 350 0.34 17.85 10.52
CA SER A 350 0.49 16.64 11.33
C SER A 350 1.13 15.49 10.56
N GLY A 351 1.10 15.52 9.23
CA GLY A 351 1.50 14.41 8.37
C GLY A 351 0.56 13.19 8.44
N ARG A 352 -0.61 13.32 9.10
CA ARG A 352 -1.55 12.21 9.31
C ARG A 352 -2.65 12.21 8.27
N TYR A 353 -2.89 11.03 7.71
CA TYR A 353 -3.90 10.77 6.70
C TYR A 353 -4.72 9.57 7.07
N ARG A 354 -5.98 9.55 6.63
CA ARG A 354 -6.96 8.50 6.92
C ARG A 354 -7.40 7.80 5.66
N ILE A 355 -7.29 6.47 5.65
CA ILE A 355 -7.71 5.61 4.55
C ILE A 355 -8.96 4.86 5.00
N VAL A 356 -10.02 4.91 4.19
CA VAL A 356 -11.31 4.25 4.45
C VAL A 356 -11.68 3.36 3.29
N GLU A 357 -11.99 2.10 3.56
CA GLU A 357 -12.51 1.19 2.53
C GLU A 357 -13.93 1.57 2.14
N ILE A 358 -14.18 1.69 0.83
CA ILE A 358 -15.50 1.98 0.26
C ILE A 358 -16.07 0.84 -0.58
N THR A 359 -15.22 -0.11 -0.97
CA THR A 359 -15.61 -1.33 -1.68
C THR A 359 -14.74 -2.49 -1.20
N ALA A 360 -15.37 -3.54 -0.70
CA ALA A 360 -14.69 -4.78 -0.33
C ALA A 360 -14.37 -5.65 -1.55
N PRO A 361 -13.39 -6.56 -1.47
CA PRO A 361 -13.21 -7.64 -2.44
C PRO A 361 -14.46 -8.53 -2.55
N ALA A 362 -14.66 -9.14 -3.72
CA ALA A 362 -15.77 -10.09 -3.92
C ALA A 362 -15.71 -11.24 -2.90
N GLY A 363 -16.82 -11.53 -2.26
CA GLY A 363 -16.95 -12.58 -1.23
C GLY A 363 -16.46 -12.17 0.16
N TYR A 364 -16.24 -10.88 0.39
CA TYR A 364 -15.81 -10.32 1.67
C TYR A 364 -16.78 -9.25 2.17
N LEU A 365 -16.79 -9.07 3.49
CA LEU A 365 -17.54 -8.01 4.15
C LEU A 365 -16.75 -6.70 4.08
N LEU A 366 -17.43 -5.59 3.83
CA LEU A 366 -16.85 -4.26 3.89
C LEU A 366 -16.42 -3.94 5.33
N ASP A 367 -15.20 -3.46 5.52
CA ASP A 367 -14.73 -2.91 6.78
C ASP A 367 -14.27 -1.46 6.59
N SER A 368 -15.18 -0.53 6.79
CA SER A 368 -14.92 0.91 6.69
C SER A 368 -14.20 1.47 7.93
N THR A 369 -13.68 0.63 8.82
CA THR A 369 -12.85 1.09 9.94
C THR A 369 -11.63 1.83 9.39
N PRO A 370 -11.43 3.10 9.77
CA PRO A 370 -10.35 3.88 9.24
C PRO A 370 -8.97 3.32 9.58
N VAL A 371 -8.06 3.36 8.62
CA VAL A 371 -6.63 3.10 8.81
C VAL A 371 -5.91 4.44 8.74
N ASP A 372 -5.38 4.90 9.85
CA ASP A 372 -4.61 6.14 9.91
C ASP A 372 -3.12 5.83 9.61
N VAL A 373 -2.51 6.65 8.78
CA VAL A 373 -1.10 6.59 8.40
C VAL A 373 -0.47 7.96 8.65
N GLU A 374 0.85 7.99 8.86
CA GLU A 374 1.58 9.22 9.16
C GLU A 374 2.84 9.32 8.30
N PHE A 375 3.04 10.47 7.65
CA PHE A 375 4.25 10.80 6.92
C PHE A 375 5.14 11.67 7.82
N THR A 376 6.19 11.06 8.40
CA THR A 376 7.14 11.71 9.32
C THR A 376 8.51 11.84 8.67
N TYR A 377 9.30 12.86 9.10
CA TYR A 377 10.68 13.00 8.64
C TYR A 377 11.60 12.05 9.42
N GLU A 378 12.25 11.11 8.72
CA GLU A 378 13.16 10.10 9.31
C GLU A 378 14.63 10.47 9.21
N GLY A 379 14.96 11.64 8.63
CA GLY A 379 16.32 12.15 8.55
C GLY A 379 16.76 12.56 7.15
N GLN A 380 17.79 13.39 7.11
CA GLN A 380 18.28 14.07 5.89
C GLN A 380 18.97 13.16 4.86
N GLN A 381 19.23 11.90 5.21
CA GLN A 381 19.85 10.91 4.30
C GLN A 381 18.81 10.08 3.54
N ILE A 382 17.52 10.26 3.84
CA ILE A 382 16.42 9.45 3.30
C ILE A 382 15.62 10.33 2.34
N ALA A 383 15.70 10.02 1.04
CA ALA A 383 14.99 10.78 0.00
C ALA A 383 13.51 10.39 -0.11
N TRP A 384 13.16 9.16 0.30
CA TRP A 384 11.85 8.55 0.17
C TRP A 384 11.43 7.95 1.49
N GLN A 385 10.18 8.17 1.89
CA GLN A 385 9.59 7.55 3.07
C GLN A 385 8.38 6.73 2.71
N ILE A 386 8.29 5.53 3.29
CA ILE A 386 7.15 4.64 3.10
C ILE A 386 5.97 5.17 3.89
N VAL A 387 4.85 5.38 3.19
CA VAL A 387 3.57 5.76 3.79
C VAL A 387 2.53 4.79 3.31
N ASP A 388 2.31 3.73 4.07
CA ASP A 388 1.29 2.74 3.78
C ASP A 388 0.61 2.21 5.05
N GLY A 389 -0.49 1.51 4.85
CA GLY A 389 -1.26 0.86 5.90
C GLY A 389 -1.68 -0.55 5.49
N THR A 390 -2.30 -1.27 6.40
CA THR A 390 -2.89 -2.58 6.15
C THR A 390 -4.32 -2.60 6.65
N ASN A 391 -5.23 -3.08 5.81
CA ASN A 391 -6.63 -3.31 6.15
C ASN A 391 -7.00 -4.77 5.90
N THR A 392 -7.92 -5.33 6.70
CA THR A 392 -8.31 -6.75 6.61
C THR A 392 -9.83 -6.89 6.55
N ASN A 393 -10.33 -7.88 5.76
CA ASN A 393 -11.76 -8.20 5.73
C ASN A 393 -12.02 -9.65 6.14
N LEU A 394 -13.22 -9.88 6.68
CA LEU A 394 -13.77 -11.21 6.89
C LEU A 394 -14.51 -11.68 5.64
N ARG A 395 -14.44 -12.97 5.36
CA ARG A 395 -15.27 -13.59 4.32
C ARG A 395 -16.73 -13.61 4.74
N THR A 396 -17.61 -13.46 3.76
CA THR A 396 -19.02 -13.81 3.94
C THR A 396 -19.15 -15.28 4.30
N SER A 397 -20.19 -15.65 5.05
CA SER A 397 -20.47 -17.05 5.41
C SER A 397 -21.97 -17.34 5.53
N VAL A 398 -22.36 -18.55 5.19
CA VAL A 398 -23.70 -19.10 5.38
C VAL A 398 -23.58 -20.56 5.80
N ASP A 399 -24.35 -20.97 6.78
CA ASP A 399 -24.45 -22.37 7.18
C ASP A 399 -25.63 -23.04 6.45
N ILE A 400 -25.40 -24.22 5.90
CA ILE A 400 -26.42 -25.04 5.23
C ILE A 400 -26.69 -26.26 6.09
N SER A 401 -27.90 -26.34 6.61
CA SER A 401 -28.39 -27.44 7.42
C SER A 401 -29.31 -28.31 6.58
N LYS A 402 -29.02 -29.60 6.49
CA LYS A 402 -29.89 -30.61 5.84
C LYS A 402 -30.54 -31.45 6.89
N GLN A 403 -31.89 -31.38 7.02
CA GLN A 403 -32.62 -31.97 8.13
C GLN A 403 -33.72 -32.93 7.68
N ASP A 404 -34.05 -33.87 8.55
CA ASP A 404 -35.26 -34.66 8.49
C ASP A 404 -36.44 -33.80 9.01
N ILE A 405 -37.45 -33.55 8.17
CA ILE A 405 -38.62 -32.71 8.49
C ILE A 405 -39.41 -33.22 9.72
N THR A 406 -39.35 -34.51 10.00
CA THR A 406 -40.15 -35.14 11.09
C THR A 406 -39.58 -34.94 12.48
N ASN A 407 -38.25 -34.67 12.58
CA ASN A 407 -37.59 -34.59 13.89
C ASN A 407 -36.58 -33.43 13.98
N GLY A 408 -36.33 -32.68 12.89
CA GLY A 408 -35.41 -31.51 12.83
C GLY A 408 -33.93 -31.84 12.98
N LYS A 409 -33.53 -33.12 12.87
CA LYS A 409 -32.16 -33.55 12.99
C LYS A 409 -31.41 -33.47 11.66
N GLU A 410 -30.09 -33.19 11.75
CA GLU A 410 -29.21 -33.26 10.59
C GLU A 410 -29.29 -34.62 9.90
N LEU A 411 -29.49 -34.58 8.59
CA LEU A 411 -29.69 -35.73 7.71
C LEU A 411 -28.44 -35.95 6.83
N PRO A 412 -27.56 -36.90 7.17
CA PRO A 412 -26.35 -37.15 6.40
C PRO A 412 -26.64 -37.98 5.13
N GLY A 413 -25.86 -37.75 4.07
CA GLY A 413 -25.86 -38.56 2.85
C GLY A 413 -26.52 -37.89 1.64
N ALA A 414 -27.20 -36.78 1.79
CA ALA A 414 -27.70 -35.96 0.68
C ALA A 414 -26.56 -35.38 -0.16
N LYS A 415 -26.72 -35.36 -1.48
CA LYS A 415 -25.81 -34.67 -2.41
C LYS A 415 -26.37 -33.31 -2.71
N LEU A 416 -25.68 -32.28 -2.20
CA LEU A 416 -26.07 -30.87 -2.31
C LEU A 416 -25.11 -30.11 -3.19
N GLU A 417 -25.60 -29.08 -3.87
CA GLU A 417 -24.80 -28.12 -4.62
C GLU A 417 -25.37 -26.70 -4.50
N ILE A 418 -24.50 -25.70 -4.60
CA ILE A 418 -24.90 -24.31 -4.74
C ILE A 418 -24.50 -23.82 -6.13
N ARG A 419 -25.43 -23.13 -6.79
CA ARG A 419 -25.22 -22.47 -8.07
C ARG A 419 -25.51 -20.98 -7.99
N ASP A 420 -24.79 -20.18 -8.78
CA ASP A 420 -25.14 -18.78 -8.97
C ASP A 420 -26.35 -18.60 -9.92
N ALA A 421 -26.77 -17.35 -10.12
CA ALA A 421 -27.89 -17.00 -10.99
C ALA A 421 -27.69 -17.40 -12.47
N ASP A 422 -26.45 -17.55 -12.92
CA ASP A 422 -26.10 -17.99 -14.27
C ASP A 422 -26.04 -19.52 -14.38
N GLY A 423 -26.31 -20.25 -13.29
CA GLY A 423 -26.28 -21.70 -13.19
C GLY A 423 -24.87 -22.31 -13.04
N LYS A 424 -23.84 -21.48 -12.80
CA LYS A 424 -22.48 -21.95 -12.57
C LYS A 424 -22.39 -22.60 -11.20
N LEU A 425 -21.79 -23.79 -11.13
CA LEU A 425 -21.48 -24.46 -9.88
C LEU A 425 -20.50 -23.65 -9.04
N ILE A 426 -20.87 -23.35 -7.81
CA ILE A 426 -20.02 -22.67 -6.82
C ILE A 426 -19.35 -23.71 -5.92
N GLU A 427 -20.17 -24.60 -5.29
CA GLU A 427 -19.69 -25.63 -4.39
C GLU A 427 -20.62 -26.84 -4.42
N ASP A 428 -20.08 -28.05 -4.21
CA ASP A 428 -20.87 -29.30 -4.01
C ASP A 428 -20.29 -30.13 -2.87
N TRP A 429 -21.17 -30.78 -2.11
CA TRP A 429 -20.76 -31.62 -0.97
C TRP A 429 -21.79 -32.73 -0.68
N THR A 430 -21.46 -33.56 0.32
CA THR A 430 -22.38 -34.51 0.91
C THR A 430 -22.74 -34.07 2.31
N SER A 431 -24.05 -33.99 2.63
CA SER A 431 -24.52 -33.62 3.97
C SER A 431 -23.93 -34.52 5.04
N ALA A 432 -23.71 -33.96 6.21
CA ALA A 432 -23.12 -34.61 7.37
C ALA A 432 -24.07 -34.54 8.60
N LYS A 433 -23.55 -34.84 9.78
CA LYS A 433 -24.27 -34.72 11.05
C LYS A 433 -24.21 -33.33 11.67
N THR A 434 -23.64 -32.38 10.95
CA THR A 434 -23.52 -30.96 11.31
C THR A 434 -23.73 -30.11 10.06
N PRO A 435 -24.22 -28.88 10.20
CA PRO A 435 -24.32 -27.96 9.08
C PRO A 435 -23.00 -27.81 8.33
N HIS A 436 -23.07 -27.51 7.05
CA HIS A 436 -21.93 -27.20 6.18
C HIS A 436 -21.82 -25.70 6.01
N THR A 437 -20.64 -25.13 6.34
CA THR A 437 -20.38 -23.68 6.19
C THR A 437 -19.81 -23.38 4.82
N VAL A 438 -20.50 -22.58 4.02
CA VAL A 438 -20.06 -22.06 2.74
C VAL A 438 -19.54 -20.63 2.95
N ARG A 439 -18.35 -20.33 2.40
CA ARG A 439 -17.69 -19.04 2.60
C ARG A 439 -17.35 -18.37 1.28
N GLY A 440 -17.35 -17.04 1.27
CA GLY A 440 -16.88 -16.25 0.13
C GLY A 440 -17.92 -16.06 -0.97
N LEU A 441 -19.20 -16.20 -0.66
CA LEU A 441 -20.26 -15.81 -1.57
C LEU A 441 -20.36 -14.29 -1.67
N GLU A 442 -20.55 -13.76 -2.89
CA GLU A 442 -20.68 -12.31 -3.07
C GLU A 442 -21.99 -11.79 -2.48
N LEU A 443 -21.96 -10.63 -1.86
CA LEU A 443 -23.14 -9.97 -1.29
C LEU A 443 -24.13 -9.57 -2.40
N ASP A 444 -25.40 -9.55 -2.06
CA ASP A 444 -26.53 -9.15 -2.90
C ASP A 444 -26.73 -9.97 -4.19
N LYS A 445 -26.03 -11.08 -4.35
CA LYS A 445 -26.22 -12.03 -5.47
C LYS A 445 -27.15 -13.17 -5.06
N GLU A 446 -27.98 -13.62 -6.02
CA GLU A 446 -28.85 -14.77 -5.83
C GLU A 446 -28.07 -16.07 -6.03
N TYR A 447 -28.24 -17.02 -5.11
CA TYR A 447 -27.71 -18.36 -5.15
C TYR A 447 -28.84 -19.35 -5.00
N THR A 448 -28.73 -20.52 -5.65
CA THR A 448 -29.69 -21.61 -5.54
C THR A 448 -29.02 -22.81 -4.88
N LEU A 449 -29.53 -23.22 -3.73
CA LEU A 449 -29.24 -24.51 -3.09
C LEU A 449 -30.07 -25.59 -3.73
N ILE A 450 -29.44 -26.64 -4.23
CA ILE A 450 -30.06 -27.73 -4.99
C ILE A 450 -29.67 -29.05 -4.35
N GLU A 451 -30.65 -29.91 -4.12
CA GLU A 451 -30.41 -31.29 -3.82
C GLU A 451 -30.36 -32.13 -5.11
N LYS A 452 -29.21 -32.75 -5.37
CA LYS A 452 -29.01 -33.64 -6.53
C LYS A 452 -29.43 -35.07 -6.29
N ARG A 453 -29.44 -35.48 -5.06
CA ARG A 453 -29.86 -36.79 -4.61
C ARG A 453 -30.12 -36.78 -3.11
N ALA A 454 -31.31 -37.14 -2.73
CA ALA A 454 -31.66 -37.39 -1.34
C ALA A 454 -30.99 -38.68 -0.79
N PRO A 455 -30.86 -38.81 0.53
CA PRO A 455 -30.47 -40.06 1.16
C PRO A 455 -31.50 -41.16 0.85
N GLU A 456 -31.09 -42.45 0.92
CA GLU A 456 -32.00 -43.54 0.76
C GLU A 456 -33.19 -43.41 1.71
N THR A 457 -34.41 -43.69 1.22
CA THR A 457 -35.67 -43.59 1.96
C THR A 457 -36.15 -42.17 2.31
N TYR A 458 -35.67 -41.18 1.57
CA TYR A 458 -36.14 -39.80 1.66
C TYR A 458 -36.49 -39.25 0.26
N ALA A 459 -37.42 -38.32 0.20
CA ALA A 459 -37.79 -37.60 -1.01
C ALA A 459 -36.83 -36.40 -1.18
N GLU A 460 -36.49 -36.06 -2.45
CA GLU A 460 -35.70 -34.88 -2.76
C GLU A 460 -36.44 -33.60 -2.37
N ALA A 461 -35.74 -32.65 -1.73
CA ALA A 461 -36.30 -31.38 -1.35
C ALA A 461 -36.37 -30.40 -2.54
N GLU A 462 -37.27 -29.42 -2.42
CA GLU A 462 -37.31 -28.30 -3.36
C GLU A 462 -36.07 -27.38 -3.25
N ASN A 463 -35.71 -26.76 -4.36
CA ASN A 463 -34.60 -25.83 -4.41
C ASN A 463 -34.89 -24.60 -3.56
N ILE A 464 -33.85 -24.08 -2.86
CA ILE A 464 -33.93 -22.86 -2.06
C ILE A 464 -33.07 -21.78 -2.71
N VAL A 465 -33.70 -20.63 -3.01
CA VAL A 465 -32.97 -19.44 -3.51
C VAL A 465 -32.72 -18.54 -2.33
N PHE A 466 -31.43 -18.12 -2.18
CA PHE A 466 -31.01 -17.27 -1.08
C PHE A 466 -30.00 -16.23 -1.53
N LYS A 467 -29.77 -15.23 -0.69
CA LYS A 467 -28.71 -14.21 -0.85
C LYS A 467 -28.17 -13.76 0.49
N LEU A 468 -26.95 -13.22 0.47
CA LEU A 468 -26.30 -12.63 1.63
C LEU A 468 -26.32 -11.10 1.50
N VAL A 469 -26.54 -10.40 2.62
CA VAL A 469 -26.61 -8.94 2.67
C VAL A 469 -25.78 -8.46 3.87
N GLN A 470 -24.99 -7.41 3.70
CA GLN A 470 -24.31 -6.73 4.81
C GLN A 470 -25.04 -5.42 5.13
N ILE A 471 -25.30 -5.16 6.39
CA ILE A 471 -25.93 -3.91 6.84
C ILE A 471 -24.86 -2.95 7.39
N GLY A 472 -24.67 -1.85 6.69
CA GLY A 472 -23.68 -0.84 7.08
C GLY A 472 -22.26 -1.39 7.12
N ASN A 473 -21.58 -1.25 8.27
CA ASN A 473 -20.20 -1.72 8.50
C ASN A 473 -20.16 -2.91 9.48
N GLU A 474 -21.25 -3.66 9.60
CA GLU A 474 -21.27 -4.84 10.46
C GLU A 474 -20.37 -5.94 9.90
N GLN A 475 -19.64 -6.61 10.81
CA GLN A 475 -18.67 -7.64 10.42
C GLN A 475 -19.33 -9.05 10.34
N GLU A 476 -20.62 -9.06 10.07
CA GLU A 476 -21.45 -10.26 9.84
C GLU A 476 -22.41 -9.97 8.69
N ASN A 477 -22.76 -11.00 7.94
CA ASN A 477 -23.79 -10.89 6.91
C ASN A 477 -25.11 -11.48 7.41
N GLU A 478 -26.21 -10.91 6.95
CA GLU A 478 -27.54 -11.47 7.06
C GLU A 478 -27.83 -12.40 5.88
N VAL A 479 -28.69 -13.40 6.09
CA VAL A 479 -29.14 -14.31 5.04
C VAL A 479 -30.64 -14.08 4.76
N TYR A 480 -30.98 -13.98 3.50
CA TYR A 480 -32.34 -13.83 3.02
C TYR A 480 -32.71 -15.02 2.12
N VAL A 481 -33.88 -15.62 2.31
CA VAL A 481 -34.44 -16.68 1.46
C VAL A 481 -35.60 -16.13 0.65
N LYS A 482 -35.73 -16.58 -0.60
CA LYS A 482 -36.79 -16.17 -1.52
C LYS A 482 -38.01 -17.05 -1.36
N THR A 483 -39.16 -16.47 -0.92
CA THR A 483 -40.44 -17.11 -0.82
C THR A 483 -41.41 -16.49 -1.84
N GLY A 484 -41.67 -17.19 -2.93
CA GLY A 484 -42.38 -16.62 -4.07
C GLY A 484 -41.62 -15.45 -4.70
N ASP A 485 -42.22 -14.25 -4.70
CA ASP A 485 -41.58 -13.02 -5.21
C ASP A 485 -40.97 -12.13 -4.10
N THR A 486 -40.98 -12.60 -2.85
CA THR A 486 -40.51 -11.83 -1.68
C THR A 486 -39.24 -12.41 -1.08
N TRP A 487 -38.45 -11.53 -0.43
CA TRP A 487 -37.27 -11.93 0.33
C TRP A 487 -37.58 -11.89 1.82
N GLU A 488 -37.34 -12.97 2.50
CA GLU A 488 -37.53 -13.10 3.94
C GLU A 488 -36.17 -13.26 4.61
N LYS A 489 -35.91 -12.40 5.62
CA LYS A 489 -34.70 -12.49 6.42
C LYS A 489 -34.78 -13.68 7.37
N LEU A 490 -33.72 -14.47 7.43
CA LEU A 490 -33.61 -15.52 8.46
C LEU A 490 -33.18 -14.90 9.80
N ASP A 491 -33.61 -15.55 10.90
CA ASP A 491 -33.25 -15.13 12.26
C ASP A 491 -31.74 -15.34 12.56
N ASP A 492 -31.11 -16.29 11.85
CA ASP A 492 -29.69 -16.59 11.92
C ASP A 492 -29.09 -16.71 10.49
N THR A 493 -27.88 -17.19 10.38
CA THR A 493 -27.18 -17.36 9.09
C THR A 493 -27.33 -18.76 8.50
N THR A 494 -28.33 -19.54 8.95
CA THR A 494 -28.51 -20.94 8.55
C THR A 494 -29.65 -21.11 7.57
N VAL A 495 -29.36 -21.57 6.36
CA VAL A 495 -30.38 -22.04 5.40
C VAL A 495 -30.68 -23.50 5.69
N VAL A 496 -31.95 -23.79 6.04
CA VAL A 496 -32.40 -25.13 6.36
C VAL A 496 -33.13 -25.75 5.17
N MET A 497 -32.62 -26.86 4.64
CA MET A 497 -33.29 -27.71 3.65
C MET A 497 -33.75 -29.02 4.29
N GLN A 498 -35.04 -29.34 4.16
CA GLN A 498 -35.64 -30.48 4.84
C GLN A 498 -36.10 -31.54 3.85
N ASP A 499 -35.81 -32.80 4.16
CA ASP A 499 -36.35 -33.94 3.43
C ASP A 499 -37.44 -34.64 4.23
N ALA A 500 -38.45 -35.11 3.49
CA ALA A 500 -39.47 -35.98 4.02
C ALA A 500 -39.06 -37.46 3.87
N PRO A 501 -39.12 -38.27 4.95
CA PRO A 501 -38.98 -39.70 4.79
C PRO A 501 -40.11 -40.26 3.91
N VAL A 502 -39.84 -41.31 3.11
CA VAL A 502 -40.84 -41.91 2.23
C VAL A 502 -41.34 -43.25 2.78
N LEU A 503 -42.57 -43.52 2.51
CA LEU A 503 -43.19 -44.86 2.59
C LEU A 503 -43.05 -45.53 1.23
N ASP A 504 -42.38 -46.67 1.18
CA ASP A 504 -42.20 -47.48 -0.01
C ASP A 504 -43.35 -48.43 -0.19
N ILE A 505 -43.87 -48.59 -1.42
CA ILE A 505 -44.96 -49.53 -1.73
C ILE A 505 -44.55 -50.32 -2.96
N ASP A 506 -44.48 -51.64 -2.75
CA ASP A 506 -44.27 -52.64 -3.81
C ASP A 506 -45.52 -53.40 -4.12
N LYS A 507 -45.88 -53.47 -5.38
CA LYS A 507 -46.86 -54.39 -5.91
C LYS A 507 -46.14 -55.56 -6.56
N VAL A 508 -46.30 -56.75 -6.05
CA VAL A 508 -45.55 -57.93 -6.52
C VAL A 508 -46.49 -59.13 -6.84
N ASP A 509 -45.98 -60.03 -7.66
CA ASP A 509 -46.58 -61.36 -7.84
C ASP A 509 -46.24 -62.30 -6.67
N ALA A 510 -46.81 -63.54 -6.66
CA ALA A 510 -46.52 -64.53 -5.63
C ALA A 510 -45.05 -64.99 -5.58
N GLY A 511 -44.25 -64.67 -6.57
CA GLY A 511 -42.81 -64.91 -6.63
C GLY A 511 -41.97 -63.75 -6.09
N GLY A 512 -42.57 -62.59 -5.74
CA GLY A 512 -41.92 -61.42 -5.25
C GLY A 512 -41.35 -60.50 -6.35
N THR A 513 -41.77 -60.70 -7.61
CA THR A 513 -41.40 -59.86 -8.73
C THR A 513 -42.37 -58.67 -8.83
N LEU A 514 -41.83 -57.44 -9.01
CA LEU A 514 -42.60 -56.20 -9.21
C LEU A 514 -43.61 -56.39 -10.35
N LEU A 515 -44.89 -56.07 -10.09
CA LEU A 515 -46.03 -56.35 -10.97
C LEU A 515 -46.59 -55.05 -11.53
N PRO A 516 -46.31 -54.69 -12.80
CA PRO A 516 -46.85 -53.51 -13.42
C PRO A 516 -48.30 -53.63 -13.85
N GLY A 517 -49.07 -52.53 -13.84
CA GLY A 517 -50.42 -52.43 -14.39
C GLY A 517 -51.55 -52.56 -13.36
N ALA A 518 -51.25 -52.70 -12.06
CA ALA A 518 -52.22 -52.54 -11.01
C ALA A 518 -52.53 -51.06 -10.75
N THR A 519 -53.81 -50.74 -10.42
CA THR A 519 -54.17 -49.42 -9.92
C THR A 519 -54.30 -49.50 -8.41
N LEU A 520 -53.38 -48.77 -7.70
CA LEU A 520 -53.41 -48.70 -6.23
C LEU A 520 -53.84 -47.33 -5.79
N THR A 521 -54.54 -47.26 -4.63
CA THR A 521 -55.00 -46.01 -4.04
C THR A 521 -54.82 -46.05 -2.52
N ILE A 522 -54.26 -44.97 -1.97
CA ILE A 522 -54.21 -44.71 -0.53
C ILE A 522 -55.36 -43.79 -0.17
N ARG A 523 -56.12 -44.13 0.86
CA ARG A 523 -57.17 -43.28 1.43
C ARG A 523 -57.01 -43.13 2.93
N ASP A 524 -57.34 -41.94 3.42
CA ASP A 524 -57.35 -41.62 4.85
C ASP A 524 -58.64 -42.21 5.53
N GLU A 525 -58.85 -41.91 6.80
CA GLU A 525 -59.96 -42.30 7.61
C GLU A 525 -61.33 -41.80 7.08
N ASP A 526 -61.34 -40.62 6.47
CA ASP A 526 -62.51 -39.97 5.86
C ASP A 526 -62.76 -40.47 4.44
N LYS A 527 -61.97 -41.42 3.95
CA LYS A 527 -61.92 -41.94 2.58
C LYS A 527 -61.50 -40.97 1.51
N SER A 528 -60.88 -39.88 1.89
CA SER A 528 -60.21 -38.94 0.95
C SER A 528 -59.05 -39.66 0.30
N VAL A 529 -58.84 -39.42 -0.98
CA VAL A 529 -57.69 -39.97 -1.71
C VAL A 529 -56.48 -39.17 -1.38
N ILE A 530 -55.43 -39.79 -0.83
CA ILE A 530 -54.11 -39.20 -0.58
C ILE A 530 -53.24 -39.38 -1.81
N ASP A 531 -53.24 -40.61 -2.40
CA ASP A 531 -52.46 -40.86 -3.61
C ASP A 531 -53.13 -41.99 -4.43
N THR A 532 -53.00 -41.96 -5.75
CA THR A 532 -53.46 -43.04 -6.65
C THR A 532 -52.50 -43.11 -7.86
N TRP A 533 -52.09 -44.35 -8.18
CA TRP A 533 -51.16 -44.57 -9.29
C TRP A 533 -51.41 -45.93 -9.97
N VAL A 534 -50.81 -46.08 -11.14
CA VAL A 534 -50.69 -47.35 -11.83
C VAL A 534 -49.28 -47.89 -11.62
N THR A 535 -49.15 -49.10 -11.09
CA THR A 535 -47.88 -49.74 -10.79
C THR A 535 -47.06 -49.97 -12.06
N ASP A 536 -45.75 -49.76 -11.95
CA ASP A 536 -44.77 -50.10 -12.99
C ASP A 536 -43.72 -51.10 -12.44
N SER A 537 -42.51 -51.11 -12.98
CA SER A 537 -41.42 -51.99 -12.53
C SER A 537 -40.56 -51.38 -11.41
N ASN A 538 -41.02 -50.29 -10.77
CA ASN A 538 -40.33 -49.60 -9.68
C ASN A 538 -41.16 -49.60 -8.41
N THR A 539 -40.52 -49.43 -7.26
CA THR A 539 -41.16 -49.13 -5.98
C THR A 539 -41.82 -47.75 -6.05
N HIS A 540 -43.05 -47.63 -5.56
CA HIS A 540 -43.72 -46.34 -5.44
C HIS A 540 -43.38 -45.68 -4.11
N HIS A 541 -43.03 -44.40 -4.11
CA HIS A 541 -42.59 -43.65 -2.94
C HIS A 541 -43.60 -42.58 -2.57
N VAL A 542 -44.14 -42.64 -1.35
CA VAL A 542 -45.09 -41.65 -0.83
C VAL A 542 -44.45 -40.85 0.30
N PRO A 543 -44.37 -39.53 0.20
CA PRO A 543 -43.75 -38.70 1.25
C PRO A 543 -44.53 -38.76 2.57
N ILE A 544 -43.80 -38.83 3.68
CA ILE A 544 -44.35 -38.70 5.02
C ILE A 544 -44.15 -37.25 5.46
N SER A 545 -45.17 -36.40 5.22
CA SER A 545 -45.16 -34.96 5.41
C SER A 545 -46.56 -34.42 5.65
N GLU A 546 -46.73 -33.13 5.88
CA GLU A 546 -48.05 -32.49 6.04
C GLU A 546 -48.92 -32.57 4.78
N ASP A 547 -48.32 -32.67 3.60
CA ASP A 547 -49.03 -32.79 2.31
C ASP A 547 -49.22 -34.24 1.86
N GLY A 548 -48.74 -35.24 2.60
CA GLY A 548 -48.78 -36.67 2.26
C GLY A 548 -49.30 -37.53 3.38
N ILE A 549 -48.50 -38.52 3.79
CA ILE A 549 -48.82 -39.37 4.93
C ILE A 549 -48.46 -38.64 6.23
N HIS A 550 -49.42 -38.40 7.11
CA HIS A 550 -49.20 -37.76 8.40
C HIS A 550 -48.70 -38.76 9.45
N LEU A 551 -47.81 -38.32 10.30
CA LEU A 551 -47.38 -39.09 11.47
C LEU A 551 -48.50 -39.15 12.50
N SER A 552 -48.77 -40.32 13.02
CA SER A 552 -49.60 -40.48 14.22
C SER A 552 -48.74 -40.01 15.42
N ASP A 553 -49.35 -39.19 16.27
CA ASP A 553 -48.78 -38.78 17.56
C ASP A 553 -49.57 -39.45 18.68
N GLY A 554 -49.13 -39.49 19.90
CA GLY A 554 -49.84 -40.14 21.02
C GLY A 554 -51.27 -39.58 21.34
N LYS A 555 -51.76 -38.58 20.55
CA LYS A 555 -53.05 -37.91 20.70
C LYS A 555 -53.96 -38.13 19.49
N THR A 556 -53.38 -38.07 18.29
CA THR A 556 -54.09 -38.24 17.02
C THR A 556 -53.52 -39.45 16.30
N GLU A 557 -54.35 -40.40 15.98
CA GLU A 557 -54.00 -41.58 15.20
C GLU A 557 -54.44 -41.34 13.76
N HIS A 558 -53.53 -41.38 12.80
CA HIS A 558 -53.83 -41.28 11.37
C HIS A 558 -53.71 -42.65 10.75
N ILE A 559 -54.86 -43.18 10.32
CA ILE A 559 -54.98 -44.56 9.75
C ILE A 559 -55.28 -44.45 8.26
N TYR A 560 -54.44 -45.06 7.47
CA TYR A 560 -54.55 -45.08 6.03
C TYR A 560 -54.94 -46.50 5.56
N THR A 561 -55.63 -46.57 4.43
CA THR A 561 -55.98 -47.81 3.77
C THR A 561 -55.45 -47.85 2.36
N LEU A 562 -54.53 -48.78 2.07
CA LEU A 562 -54.03 -49.06 0.74
C LEU A 562 -54.98 -50.11 0.10
N THR A 563 -55.55 -49.75 -1.05
CA THR A 563 -56.46 -50.61 -1.82
C THR A 563 -55.93 -50.83 -3.22
N GLU A 564 -56.16 -51.98 -3.77
CA GLU A 564 -56.04 -52.23 -5.19
C GLU A 564 -57.40 -52.04 -5.86
N ASP A 565 -57.54 -50.95 -6.65
CA ASP A 565 -58.77 -50.62 -7.33
C ASP A 565 -58.91 -51.40 -8.66
N ALA A 566 -57.83 -51.84 -9.25
CA ALA A 566 -57.78 -52.70 -10.43
C ALA A 566 -56.52 -53.58 -10.44
N ALA A 567 -56.63 -54.87 -10.60
CA ALA A 567 -55.53 -55.81 -10.78
C ALA A 567 -55.07 -55.87 -12.23
N PRO A 568 -53.78 -56.19 -12.50
CA PRO A 568 -53.33 -56.50 -13.85
C PRO A 568 -54.02 -57.72 -14.46
N ALA A 569 -54.06 -57.78 -15.79
CA ALA A 569 -54.69 -58.92 -16.49
C ALA A 569 -54.05 -60.25 -16.08
N GLY A 570 -54.89 -61.20 -15.61
CA GLY A 570 -54.48 -62.54 -15.16
C GLY A 570 -54.18 -62.64 -13.66
N TYR A 571 -54.52 -61.65 -12.87
CA TYR A 571 -54.35 -61.61 -11.42
C TYR A 571 -55.66 -61.27 -10.73
N GLU A 572 -55.79 -61.69 -9.46
CA GLU A 572 -56.89 -61.36 -8.59
C GLU A 572 -56.56 -60.07 -7.82
N VAL A 573 -57.61 -59.26 -7.53
CA VAL A 573 -57.45 -58.07 -6.71
C VAL A 573 -56.97 -58.46 -5.32
N ALA A 574 -55.86 -57.88 -4.85
CA ALA A 574 -55.30 -58.11 -3.53
C ALA A 574 -56.20 -57.55 -2.42
N SER A 575 -56.09 -58.14 -1.22
CA SER A 575 -56.73 -57.59 -0.04
C SER A 575 -56.17 -56.25 0.36
N SER A 576 -57.03 -55.34 0.82
CA SER A 576 -56.54 -54.00 1.34
C SER A 576 -55.67 -54.19 2.58
N VAL A 577 -54.77 -53.25 2.79
CA VAL A 577 -53.86 -53.15 3.95
C VAL A 577 -54.10 -51.82 4.66
N GLN A 578 -54.38 -51.90 5.97
CA GLN A 578 -54.40 -50.68 6.78
C GLN A 578 -53.02 -50.45 7.37
N PHE A 579 -52.59 -49.16 7.39
CA PHE A 579 -51.28 -48.77 7.93
C PHE A 579 -51.40 -47.47 8.67
N LYS A 580 -50.42 -47.23 9.55
CA LYS A 580 -50.11 -45.95 10.18
C LYS A 580 -48.59 -45.79 10.32
N VAL A 581 -48.15 -44.57 10.41
CA VAL A 581 -46.76 -44.25 10.68
C VAL A 581 -46.64 -43.45 11.97
N GLU A 582 -45.65 -43.76 12.79
CA GLU A 582 -45.43 -43.17 14.10
C GLU A 582 -43.95 -42.83 14.26
N LEU A 583 -43.63 -41.71 14.96
CA LEU A 583 -42.28 -41.41 15.37
C LEU A 583 -41.97 -42.09 16.70
N VAL A 584 -41.15 -43.15 16.69
CA VAL A 584 -40.73 -43.89 17.89
C VAL A 584 -39.23 -43.79 18.04
N ASP A 585 -38.76 -43.27 19.18
CA ASP A 585 -37.33 -43.03 19.42
C ASP A 585 -36.65 -42.30 18.25
N GLU A 586 -37.32 -41.23 17.77
CA GLU A 586 -36.87 -40.38 16.67
C GLU A 586 -36.74 -41.09 15.30
N THR A 587 -37.30 -42.27 15.16
CA THR A 587 -37.34 -43.04 13.92
C THR A 587 -38.79 -43.21 13.46
N VAL A 588 -39.06 -42.93 12.18
CA VAL A 588 -40.36 -43.16 11.56
C VAL A 588 -40.57 -44.66 11.38
N CYS A 589 -41.55 -45.18 12.08
CA CYS A 589 -41.90 -46.60 12.12
C CYS A 589 -43.27 -46.86 11.44
N LEU A 590 -43.30 -47.83 10.56
CA LEU A 590 -44.54 -48.32 9.91
C LEU A 590 -45.19 -49.40 10.72
N TYR A 591 -46.54 -49.31 10.90
CA TYR A 591 -47.36 -50.32 11.50
C TYR A 591 -48.45 -50.77 10.51
N LEU A 592 -48.64 -52.07 10.36
CA LEU A 592 -49.56 -52.68 9.41
C LEU A 592 -50.62 -53.52 10.15
N ARG A 593 -51.81 -53.58 9.57
CA ARG A 593 -52.86 -54.59 9.96
C ARG A 593 -53.71 -54.96 8.76
N THR A 594 -54.24 -56.14 8.75
CA THR A 594 -55.09 -56.68 7.65
C THR A 594 -56.52 -56.24 7.71
N ASP A 595 -57.06 -55.97 8.90
CA ASP A 595 -58.42 -55.49 9.14
C ASP A 595 -58.53 -54.73 10.47
N GLU A 596 -59.66 -54.03 10.70
CA GLU A 596 -59.88 -53.17 11.88
C GLU A 596 -59.80 -53.90 13.23
N LYS A 597 -59.89 -55.26 13.26
CA LYS A 597 -59.85 -56.06 14.48
C LYS A 597 -58.50 -56.71 14.74
N ALA A 598 -57.56 -56.61 13.78
CA ALA A 598 -56.25 -57.14 13.93
C ALA A 598 -55.38 -56.14 14.75
N ASP A 599 -54.44 -56.70 15.52
CA ASP A 599 -53.47 -55.92 16.22
C ASP A 599 -52.46 -55.26 15.21
N TRP A 600 -51.93 -54.10 15.57
CA TRP A 600 -50.90 -53.43 14.80
C TRP A 600 -49.57 -54.17 14.88
N GLU A 601 -49.01 -54.55 13.75
CA GLU A 601 -47.68 -55.15 13.65
C GLU A 601 -46.72 -54.17 13.12
N ARG A 602 -45.57 -53.94 13.82
CA ARG A 602 -44.49 -53.07 13.36
C ARG A 602 -43.76 -53.74 12.20
N ALA A 603 -43.66 -53.06 11.09
CA ALA A 603 -42.85 -53.51 9.96
C ALA A 603 -41.35 -53.29 10.21
N ASP A 604 -40.51 -54.20 9.71
CA ASP A 604 -39.05 -54.08 9.82
C ASP A 604 -38.48 -52.91 9.00
N LYS A 605 -39.21 -52.56 7.93
CA LYS A 605 -38.83 -51.40 7.01
C LYS A 605 -40.09 -50.59 6.74
N ARG A 606 -39.91 -49.37 6.24
CA ARG A 606 -41.01 -48.53 5.75
C ARG A 606 -41.47 -48.99 4.35
N LEU A 607 -41.77 -50.27 4.20
CA LEU A 607 -42.19 -50.92 2.94
C LEU A 607 -43.45 -51.66 3.13
N ILE A 608 -44.50 -51.37 2.33
CA ILE A 608 -45.68 -52.16 2.19
C ILE A 608 -45.55 -53.02 0.94
N THR A 609 -45.67 -54.35 1.07
CA THR A 609 -45.66 -55.25 -0.08
C THR A 609 -47.06 -55.83 -0.28
N MET A 610 -47.71 -55.47 -1.39
CA MET A 610 -49.02 -56.01 -1.77
C MET A 610 -48.82 -57.08 -2.84
N VAL A 611 -49.31 -58.34 -2.48
CA VAL A 611 -49.05 -59.52 -3.30
C VAL A 611 -50.30 -59.92 -4.04
N ASP A 612 -50.20 -60.11 -5.36
CA ASP A 612 -51.30 -60.70 -6.18
C ASP A 612 -51.14 -62.20 -6.40
N LYS A 613 -52.29 -62.83 -6.47
CA LYS A 613 -52.37 -64.22 -6.85
C LYS A 613 -52.82 -64.31 -8.31
N ALA A 614 -52.14 -65.11 -9.09
CA ALA A 614 -52.59 -65.39 -10.44
C ALA A 614 -53.96 -66.05 -10.45
N THR A 615 -54.88 -65.63 -11.32
CA THR A 615 -56.14 -66.28 -11.52
C THR A 615 -55.91 -67.71 -11.99
N PRO A 616 -56.63 -68.76 -11.37
CA PRO A 616 -56.46 -70.15 -11.81
C PRO A 616 -56.86 -70.30 -13.25
N HIS A 617 -55.94 -70.73 -14.12
CA HIS A 617 -56.30 -71.18 -15.45
C HIS A 617 -57.16 -72.46 -15.37
N HIS A 618 -58.42 -72.41 -15.84
CA HIS A 618 -59.20 -73.59 -16.11
C HIS A 618 -58.61 -74.21 -17.38
N GLU A 619 -57.98 -75.39 -17.25
CA GLU A 619 -57.56 -76.17 -18.40
C GLU A 619 -58.78 -76.62 -19.18
N ASP A 620 -59.13 -76.03 -20.30
CA ASP A 620 -60.04 -76.56 -21.28
C ASP A 620 -59.33 -77.67 -22.08
N THR A 621 -60.02 -78.79 -22.17
CA THR A 621 -59.65 -80.06 -22.85
C THR A 621 -59.17 -79.78 -24.29
N PRO A 622 -58.09 -80.39 -24.81
CA PRO A 622 -57.52 -80.07 -26.12
C PRO A 622 -58.41 -80.57 -27.26
N GLU A 623 -58.78 -79.73 -28.18
CA GLU A 623 -59.36 -80.04 -29.48
C GLU A 623 -58.25 -80.50 -30.46
N PRO A 624 -58.60 -81.52 -31.39
CA PRO A 624 -57.59 -82.21 -32.15
C PRO A 624 -56.95 -81.37 -33.24
N THR A 625 -55.63 -81.51 -33.36
CA THR A 625 -54.69 -80.87 -34.30
C THR A 625 -55.05 -81.06 -35.76
N PRO A 626 -55.17 -80.01 -36.57
CA PRO A 626 -55.05 -80.07 -38.04
C PRO A 626 -53.65 -80.20 -38.55
N ALA A 627 -53.46 -80.91 -39.65
CA ALA A 627 -52.20 -81.28 -40.28
C ALA A 627 -51.34 -80.08 -40.81
N PRO A 628 -50.02 -80.24 -40.96
CA PRO A 628 -49.08 -79.17 -41.21
C PRO A 628 -49.17 -78.64 -42.65
N THR A 629 -49.30 -77.34 -42.79
CA THR A 629 -49.11 -76.61 -44.07
C THR A 629 -47.61 -76.32 -44.29
N PRO A 630 -47.10 -76.38 -45.53
CA PRO A 630 -45.68 -76.30 -45.81
C PRO A 630 -45.14 -74.90 -45.62
N ALA A 631 -43.88 -74.85 -45.20
CA ALA A 631 -43.11 -73.67 -44.89
C ALA A 631 -42.96 -72.60 -46.04
N PRO A 632 -43.07 -71.32 -45.76
CA PRO A 632 -42.76 -70.29 -46.73
C PRO A 632 -41.24 -70.08 -46.87
N THR A 633 -40.85 -69.85 -48.11
CA THR A 633 -39.51 -69.53 -48.61
C THR A 633 -38.90 -68.27 -47.88
N PRO A 634 -37.63 -68.28 -47.59
CA PRO A 634 -36.99 -67.14 -46.90
C PRO A 634 -36.96 -65.88 -47.76
N ALA A 635 -37.32 -64.73 -47.18
CA ALA A 635 -37.22 -63.40 -47.78
C ALA A 635 -35.76 -62.95 -47.84
N PRO A 636 -35.38 -62.13 -48.82
CA PRO A 636 -34.02 -61.72 -48.99
C PRO A 636 -33.56 -60.73 -47.91
N THR A 637 -32.32 -60.91 -47.48
CA THR A 637 -31.56 -60.08 -46.52
C THR A 637 -31.50 -58.61 -46.96
N PRO A 638 -31.78 -57.63 -46.09
CA PRO A 638 -31.56 -56.23 -46.44
C PRO A 638 -30.07 -55.90 -46.54
N VAL A 639 -29.73 -55.27 -47.65
CA VAL A 639 -28.40 -54.68 -47.86
C VAL A 639 -28.16 -53.58 -46.87
N GLN A 640 -27.07 -53.65 -46.11
CA GLN A 640 -26.60 -52.59 -45.24
C GLN A 640 -26.16 -51.39 -46.09
N THR A 641 -26.77 -50.24 -45.85
CA THR A 641 -26.33 -48.95 -46.33
C THR A 641 -25.11 -48.51 -45.50
N PRO A 642 -23.99 -48.08 -46.09
CA PRO A 642 -22.85 -47.65 -45.32
C PRO A 642 -23.14 -46.35 -44.59
N ALA A 643 -22.67 -46.25 -43.33
CA ALA A 643 -22.75 -45.08 -42.48
C ALA A 643 -22.00 -43.88 -43.11
N PRO A 644 -22.46 -42.63 -42.96
CA PRO A 644 -21.74 -41.48 -43.46
C PRO A 644 -20.45 -41.26 -42.68
N THR A 645 -19.37 -41.09 -43.44
CA THR A 645 -18.04 -40.74 -42.97
C THR A 645 -18.09 -39.34 -42.30
N SER A 646 -17.69 -39.27 -41.05
CA SER A 646 -17.51 -38.02 -40.33
C SER A 646 -16.33 -37.23 -40.91
N THR A 647 -16.59 -36.04 -41.41
CA THR A 647 -15.60 -35.04 -41.79
C THR A 647 -14.91 -34.52 -40.55
N PRO A 648 -13.56 -34.43 -40.47
CA PRO A 648 -12.87 -33.85 -39.30
C PRO A 648 -13.09 -32.34 -39.25
N ALA A 649 -13.37 -31.83 -38.07
CA ALA A 649 -13.39 -30.40 -37.77
C ALA A 649 -12.03 -29.76 -38.00
N PRO A 650 -11.97 -28.49 -38.43
CA PRO A 650 -10.68 -27.81 -38.63
C PRO A 650 -9.97 -27.55 -37.31
N GLN A 651 -8.74 -28.04 -37.20
CA GLN A 651 -7.82 -27.65 -36.13
C GLN A 651 -7.46 -26.18 -36.26
N LEU A 652 -7.74 -25.38 -35.23
CA LEU A 652 -7.14 -24.07 -35.05
C LEU A 652 -5.67 -24.25 -34.69
N THR A 653 -4.81 -23.87 -35.64
CA THR A 653 -3.37 -23.70 -35.40
C THR A 653 -3.16 -22.41 -34.63
N ILE A 654 -2.70 -22.53 -33.37
CA ILE A 654 -2.15 -21.43 -32.58
C ILE A 654 -0.73 -21.16 -33.10
N PRO A 655 -0.33 -19.92 -33.42
CA PRO A 655 1.06 -19.61 -33.76
C PRO A 655 1.94 -19.79 -32.52
N GLN A 656 2.89 -20.69 -32.56
CA GLN A 656 4.00 -20.74 -31.61
C GLN A 656 4.97 -19.59 -31.93
N THR A 657 5.01 -18.58 -31.08
CA THR A 657 6.17 -17.71 -30.97
C THR A 657 7.18 -18.44 -30.09
N GLY A 658 8.21 -18.95 -30.76
CA GLY A 658 9.34 -19.54 -30.06
C GLY A 658 10.24 -18.46 -29.49
N ASP A 659 10.34 -18.39 -28.18
CA ASP A 659 11.50 -17.89 -27.48
C ASP A 659 11.76 -18.82 -26.29
N THR A 660 12.65 -19.78 -26.54
CA THR A 660 13.24 -20.60 -25.49
C THR A 660 14.32 -19.81 -24.78
N PHE A 661 13.97 -19.13 -23.71
CA PHE A 661 14.96 -18.65 -22.73
C PHE A 661 15.42 -19.85 -21.90
N PRO A 662 16.74 -20.14 -21.83
CA PRO A 662 17.21 -21.28 -21.06
C PRO A 662 17.08 -21.01 -19.57
N VAL A 663 16.17 -21.71 -18.92
CA VAL A 663 15.95 -21.70 -17.45
C VAL A 663 17.23 -21.95 -16.66
N ALA A 664 18.21 -22.60 -17.27
CA ALA A 664 19.54 -22.84 -16.67
C ALA A 664 20.33 -21.55 -16.37
N LEU A 665 20.09 -20.45 -17.12
CA LEU A 665 20.80 -19.19 -16.89
C LEU A 665 20.22 -18.40 -15.69
N LEU A 666 18.91 -18.53 -15.44
CA LEU A 666 18.25 -17.88 -14.31
C LEU A 666 18.67 -18.49 -12.96
N VAL A 667 18.89 -19.81 -12.94
CA VAL A 667 19.35 -20.53 -11.75
C VAL A 667 20.79 -20.12 -11.37
N VAL A 668 21.65 -19.89 -12.37
CA VAL A 668 23.04 -19.45 -12.11
C VAL A 668 23.12 -18.04 -11.58
N VAL A 669 22.24 -17.11 -12.04
CA VAL A 669 22.20 -15.73 -11.54
C VAL A 669 21.67 -15.67 -10.08
N VAL A 670 20.63 -16.45 -9.75
CA VAL A 670 20.07 -16.48 -8.40
C VAL A 670 21.03 -17.10 -7.39
N PHE A 671 21.68 -18.22 -7.74
CA PHE A 671 22.69 -18.84 -6.85
C PHE A 671 23.99 -18.02 -6.77
N GLY A 672 24.38 -17.33 -7.84
CA GLY A 672 25.51 -16.40 -7.83
C GLY A 672 25.28 -15.20 -6.90
N SER A 673 24.06 -14.65 -6.85
CA SER A 673 23.69 -13.54 -5.98
C SER A 673 23.65 -13.94 -4.50
N ILE A 674 23.15 -15.13 -4.19
CA ILE A 674 23.12 -15.67 -2.81
C ILE A 674 24.53 -15.95 -2.31
N ALA A 675 25.42 -16.46 -3.16
CA ALA A 675 26.83 -16.69 -2.80
C ALA A 675 27.61 -15.38 -2.58
N ALA A 676 27.33 -14.32 -3.36
CA ALA A 676 27.96 -13.01 -3.18
C ALA A 676 27.52 -12.33 -1.87
N ILE A 677 26.24 -12.43 -1.51
CA ILE A 677 25.72 -11.92 -0.23
C ILE A 677 26.29 -12.72 0.95
N GLY A 678 26.42 -14.03 0.83
CA GLY A 678 27.04 -14.89 1.85
C GLY A 678 28.51 -14.55 2.10
N VAL A 679 29.28 -14.24 1.05
CA VAL A 679 30.70 -13.86 1.17
C VAL A 679 30.87 -12.45 1.76
N LEU A 680 29.97 -11.50 1.42
CA LEU A 680 30.00 -10.15 1.99
C LEU A 680 29.63 -10.15 3.48
N THR A 681 28.63 -10.92 3.89
CA THR A 681 28.25 -11.04 5.31
C THR A 681 29.32 -11.79 6.12
N TYR A 682 29.97 -12.80 5.54
CA TYR A 682 31.10 -13.51 6.20
C TYR A 682 32.31 -12.59 6.37
N LYS A 683 32.69 -11.79 5.33
CA LYS A 683 33.78 -10.82 5.43
C LYS A 683 33.50 -9.72 6.45
N ARG A 684 32.26 -9.24 6.54
CA ARG A 684 31.87 -8.22 7.52
C ARG A 684 31.95 -8.75 8.95
N ARG A 685 31.44 -9.95 9.22
CA ARG A 685 31.55 -10.61 10.55
C ARG A 685 32.99 -10.92 10.95
N LYS A 686 33.87 -11.26 10.00
CA LYS A 686 35.28 -11.49 10.27
C LYS A 686 36.04 -10.17 10.58
N SER A 687 35.68 -9.06 9.89
CA SER A 687 36.24 -7.74 10.19
C SER A 687 35.80 -7.20 11.55
N GLU A 688 34.58 -7.49 12.00
CA GLU A 688 34.08 -7.11 13.33
C GLU A 688 34.70 -7.95 14.44
N ALA A 689 35.02 -9.22 14.18
CA ALA A 689 35.71 -10.10 15.15
C ALA A 689 37.20 -9.75 15.30
N ASP A 690 37.87 -9.36 14.21
CA ASP A 690 39.32 -9.00 14.25
C ASP A 690 39.55 -7.60 14.90
N THR A 691 38.49 -6.77 15.09
CA THR A 691 38.56 -5.49 15.81
C THR A 691 38.29 -5.62 17.32
N GLU A 692 37.67 -6.70 17.78
CA GLU A 692 37.48 -6.97 19.24
C GLU A 692 38.66 -7.67 19.91
N GLU A 693 39.63 -8.25 19.17
CA GLU A 693 40.83 -8.87 19.73
C GLU A 693 42.02 -7.88 19.95
N ASP A 694 41.97 -6.69 19.39
CA ASP A 694 43.04 -5.67 19.57
C ASP A 694 42.79 -4.67 20.73
N ASP A 695 41.67 -4.80 21.47
CA ASP A 695 41.31 -3.93 22.61
C ASP A 695 41.22 -4.69 23.97
N GLN A 696 41.95 -5.80 24.13
CA GLN A 696 42.15 -6.44 25.45
C GLN A 696 43.61 -6.47 25.90
#